data_f5ecf555523adf71e824325f71c26cef
#
_entry.id   f5ecf555523adf71e824325f71c26cef
#
_cell.length_a   1.000
_cell.length_b   1.000
_cell.length_c   1.000
_cell.angle_alpha   90.00
_cell.angle_beta   90.00
_cell.angle_gamma   90.00
#
_symmetry.space_group_name_H-M   'P 1'
#
loop_
_entity.id
_entity.type
_entity.pdbx_description
1 polymer ?
#
loop_
_entity_poly.entity_id
_entity_poly.type
_entity_poly.pdbx_seq_one_letter_code
_entity_poly.pdbx_strand_id
1 'polypeptide(L)'
;MSNRLRKITKATIQNDLITLRVNDAGQIEHLSMKDGPNVIARPTGLFRAILKTGENWEDVVFADRQWLNVSVSGHSVLISCDKLRTRDGERGIALRLTIRLEGDRLVFESMVSNSSESTLNEWIYPCLGTIDTLSGGKPDLLYPKHLGEKIKNISEYLRGRTDRDATHEISHAYPCPLSMQWMLLEDSGTCLYLSGRDTLFYTSALRARGSKEGGVTLEMNKMAFVKPGETWECPAYLAWLYEGSWMQGAREYALWAASWRTPVTPRDWVKKMNGCFLVINRQQYGDENWPYDTLPALYDFAKAHGFDTLGLYGWYQNGHDGSRPGPKVSLSLGGEKTLKENIKKVQGKGGRVTLYFQGRLMDTGSDFYRETGRKIESKTRWGTPYYEYDDKYCHSDYLHYFSKKPFAAVCPSCEEWHELMARHADWVYSLGADAILYDHLGGMTPYPCFDESHPHLMDKPSLSHAQGRLRVHKKIREQAERSETCAYMTGNVTDAHSQFPDCLYCAGSFPGIKGTGTSLPVAGDAALGNTESPGPMIMPDLFRFTFPQTLITIRNPNPSVSRRLANFALLYGFKLEMELRNFTDKEFILDDEGNEDRLYSRQLARLRSAHGDYLLEGRFLAQEGLTNGNEQVKAALFERADGCKAAVLWNDTDEDQPVSLSLEGARWNSWASPEEEGSGIPALIKPQGAMLIYEA
;
A
#
# COMPACT_ATOMS: atom_id res chain seq x y z
N MET A 1 -5.79 -36.68 -44.88
CA MET A 1 -6.16 -36.19 -43.51
C MET A 1 -5.62 -37.20 -42.50
N SER A 2 -4.44 -37.00 -42.00
CA SER A 2 -3.81 -37.92 -41.04
C SER A 2 -4.09 -37.38 -39.64
N ASN A 3 -5.05 -38.02 -38.93
CA ASN A 3 -5.24 -37.86 -37.49
C ASN A 3 -4.00 -38.41 -36.77
N ARG A 4 -2.97 -37.59 -36.60
CA ARG A 4 -1.94 -37.88 -35.58
C ARG A 4 -2.61 -37.64 -34.23
N LEU A 5 -3.01 -38.69 -33.59
CA LEU A 5 -3.27 -38.74 -32.14
C LEU A 5 -1.99 -38.22 -31.46
N ARG A 6 -2.03 -36.95 -31.01
CA ARG A 6 -0.96 -36.36 -30.19
C ARG A 6 -0.88 -37.21 -28.91
N LYS A 7 0.26 -37.83 -28.69
CA LYS A 7 0.57 -38.45 -27.42
C LYS A 7 0.55 -37.35 -26.37
N ILE A 8 -0.40 -37.35 -25.45
CA ILE A 8 -0.48 -36.38 -24.36
C ILE A 8 0.77 -36.58 -23.51
N THR A 9 1.75 -35.71 -23.69
CA THR A 9 3.01 -35.74 -22.94
C THR A 9 2.83 -34.83 -21.74
N LYS A 10 2.81 -35.42 -20.54
CA LYS A 10 2.75 -34.67 -19.26
C LYS A 10 4.16 -34.38 -18.80
N ALA A 11 4.49 -33.09 -18.66
CA ALA A 11 5.75 -32.67 -18.07
C ALA A 11 5.61 -32.65 -16.55
N THR A 12 6.37 -33.49 -15.87
CA THR A 12 6.38 -33.60 -14.40
C THR A 12 7.75 -33.24 -13.87
N ILE A 13 7.81 -32.35 -12.90
CA ILE A 13 8.98 -32.12 -12.04
C ILE A 13 8.59 -32.36 -10.59
N GLN A 14 9.45 -32.99 -9.86
CA GLN A 14 9.21 -33.37 -8.47
C GLN A 14 10.50 -33.57 -7.69
N ASN A 15 10.40 -33.45 -6.38
CA ASN A 15 11.41 -33.85 -5.42
C ASN A 15 10.73 -34.43 -4.16
N ASP A 16 11.47 -34.55 -3.06
CA ASP A 16 10.92 -35.04 -1.80
C ASP A 16 9.96 -34.10 -1.09
N LEU A 17 9.72 -32.91 -1.61
CA LEU A 17 8.89 -31.85 -0.98
C LEU A 17 7.66 -31.51 -1.79
N ILE A 18 7.77 -31.45 -3.12
CA ILE A 18 6.70 -30.93 -3.98
C ILE A 18 6.66 -31.66 -5.34
N THR A 19 5.46 -31.72 -5.90
CA THR A 19 5.21 -32.26 -7.24
C THR A 19 4.44 -31.22 -8.07
N LEU A 20 4.94 -30.92 -9.27
CA LEU A 20 4.24 -30.12 -10.28
C LEU A 20 4.09 -30.91 -11.57
N ARG A 21 2.90 -30.86 -12.20
CA ARG A 21 2.62 -31.42 -13.51
C ARG A 21 1.95 -30.40 -14.43
N VAL A 22 2.49 -30.28 -15.64
CA VAL A 22 1.98 -29.41 -16.70
C VAL A 22 1.63 -30.27 -17.92
N ASN A 23 0.47 -30.06 -18.52
CA ASN A 23 0.02 -30.76 -19.73
C ASN A 23 0.53 -30.06 -21.01
N ASP A 24 0.27 -30.67 -22.17
CA ASP A 24 0.68 -30.18 -23.49
C ASP A 24 -0.07 -28.91 -23.96
N ALA A 25 -1.16 -28.54 -23.29
CA ALA A 25 -1.84 -27.26 -23.47
C ALA A 25 -1.27 -26.13 -22.59
N GLY A 26 -0.17 -26.36 -21.89
CA GLY A 26 0.46 -25.38 -21.00
C GLY A 26 -0.42 -25.05 -19.78
N GLN A 27 -1.09 -26.04 -19.24
CA GLN A 27 -1.93 -25.91 -18.04
C GLN A 27 -1.30 -26.68 -16.89
N ILE A 28 -1.28 -26.11 -15.70
CA ILE A 28 -0.92 -26.81 -14.49
C ILE A 28 -2.10 -27.73 -14.12
N GLU A 29 -1.87 -29.06 -14.15
CA GLU A 29 -2.87 -30.08 -13.79
C GLU A 29 -2.73 -30.54 -12.34
N HIS A 30 -1.52 -30.43 -11.80
CA HIS A 30 -1.22 -30.94 -10.48
C HIS A 30 -0.17 -30.07 -9.80
N LEU A 31 -0.46 -29.70 -8.58
CA LEU A 31 0.47 -29.10 -7.64
C LEU A 31 0.14 -29.69 -6.25
N SER A 32 1.11 -30.32 -5.61
CA SER A 32 0.96 -30.86 -4.27
C SER A 32 2.26 -30.82 -3.49
N MET A 33 2.18 -30.73 -2.18
CA MET A 33 3.28 -31.16 -1.31
C MET A 33 3.42 -32.70 -1.40
N LYS A 34 4.56 -33.21 -0.92
CA LYS A 34 4.76 -34.67 -0.81
C LYS A 34 3.62 -35.27 0.02
N ASP A 35 3.03 -36.33 -0.51
CA ASP A 35 1.92 -37.09 0.12
C ASP A 35 0.66 -36.22 0.41
N GLY A 36 0.64 -34.93 -0.04
CA GLY A 36 -0.49 -34.02 0.10
C GLY A 36 -1.48 -34.11 -1.06
N PRO A 37 -2.65 -33.49 -0.91
CA PRO A 37 -3.66 -33.44 -1.98
C PRO A 37 -3.21 -32.56 -3.14
N ASN A 38 -3.73 -32.83 -4.33
CA ASN A 38 -3.60 -31.92 -5.46
C ASN A 38 -4.46 -30.67 -5.21
N VAL A 39 -3.83 -29.48 -5.14
CA VAL A 39 -4.54 -28.22 -4.90
C VAL A 39 -5.17 -27.65 -6.18
N ILE A 40 -4.82 -28.16 -7.36
CA ILE A 40 -5.42 -27.75 -8.64
C ILE A 40 -6.69 -28.54 -8.87
N ALA A 41 -7.82 -27.92 -8.62
CA ALA A 41 -9.15 -28.54 -8.83
C ALA A 41 -9.51 -28.61 -10.32
N ARG A 42 -9.19 -27.57 -11.08
CA ARG A 42 -9.41 -27.48 -12.53
C ARG A 42 -8.22 -26.80 -13.19
N PRO A 43 -7.61 -27.41 -14.22
CA PRO A 43 -6.52 -26.81 -14.96
C PRO A 43 -6.97 -25.52 -15.67
N THR A 44 -6.15 -24.49 -15.63
CA THR A 44 -6.32 -23.26 -16.41
C THR A 44 -5.05 -22.97 -17.22
N GLY A 45 -5.19 -22.21 -18.31
CA GLY A 45 -4.03 -21.79 -19.10
C GLY A 45 -3.03 -21.00 -18.25
N LEU A 46 -1.76 -21.34 -18.34
CA LEU A 46 -0.69 -20.77 -17.52
C LEU A 46 -0.47 -19.27 -17.76
N PHE A 47 -0.83 -18.78 -18.94
CA PHE A 47 -0.68 -17.37 -19.28
C PHE A 47 -1.84 -16.82 -20.12
N ARG A 48 -1.95 -15.50 -20.11
CA ARG A 48 -2.72 -14.70 -21.05
C ARG A 48 -1.84 -13.54 -21.55
N ALA A 49 -2.06 -13.09 -22.76
CA ALA A 49 -1.42 -11.89 -23.30
C ALA A 49 -2.47 -10.96 -23.92
N ILE A 50 -2.26 -9.66 -23.78
CA ILE A 50 -3.07 -8.65 -24.46
C ILE A 50 -2.19 -7.99 -25.51
N LEU A 51 -2.57 -8.16 -26.77
CA LEU A 51 -1.87 -7.62 -27.94
C LEU A 51 -2.66 -6.46 -28.52
N LYS A 52 -1.98 -5.40 -28.90
CA LYS A 52 -2.56 -4.29 -29.65
C LYS A 52 -1.99 -4.24 -31.04
N THR A 53 -2.88 -4.29 -32.03
CA THR A 53 -2.56 -4.14 -33.44
C THR A 53 -3.35 -2.95 -34.00
N GLY A 54 -2.65 -1.94 -34.53
CA GLY A 54 -3.31 -0.69 -34.99
C GLY A 54 -3.93 0.13 -33.85
N GLU A 55 -4.91 0.99 -34.16
CA GLU A 55 -5.42 1.97 -33.20
C GLU A 55 -6.62 1.46 -32.36
N ASN A 56 -7.40 0.52 -32.84
CA ASN A 56 -8.75 0.31 -32.34
C ASN A 56 -9.04 -1.01 -31.63
N TRP A 57 -8.20 -2.04 -31.76
CA TRP A 57 -8.52 -3.37 -31.25
C TRP A 57 -7.41 -4.00 -30.45
N GLU A 58 -7.77 -4.66 -29.38
CA GLU A 58 -6.87 -5.49 -28.59
C GLU A 58 -7.32 -6.95 -28.67
N ASP A 59 -6.37 -7.85 -28.95
CA ASP A 59 -6.57 -9.29 -28.93
C ASP A 59 -6.15 -9.89 -27.61
N VAL A 60 -7.02 -10.69 -27.01
CA VAL A 60 -6.68 -11.49 -25.83
C VAL A 60 -6.26 -12.89 -26.25
N VAL A 61 -5.03 -13.23 -25.95
CA VAL A 61 -4.43 -14.52 -26.26
C VAL A 61 -4.41 -15.40 -25.02
N PHE A 62 -4.85 -16.64 -25.14
CA PHE A 62 -4.92 -17.63 -24.06
C PHE A 62 -3.97 -18.79 -24.33
N ALA A 63 -3.28 -19.28 -23.30
CA ALA A 63 -2.30 -20.36 -23.40
C ALA A 63 -2.89 -21.66 -23.98
N ASP A 64 -4.09 -22.04 -23.56
CA ASP A 64 -4.79 -23.27 -23.99
C ASP A 64 -5.21 -23.27 -25.47
N ARG A 65 -5.16 -22.12 -26.13
CA ARG A 65 -5.43 -21.96 -27.58
C ARG A 65 -4.16 -21.93 -28.43
N GLN A 66 -2.99 -22.08 -27.79
CA GLN A 66 -1.70 -22.04 -28.49
C GLN A 66 -1.17 -23.44 -28.83
N TRP A 67 -0.29 -23.52 -29.79
CA TRP A 67 0.51 -24.70 -30.05
C TRP A 67 1.81 -24.60 -29.29
N LEU A 68 1.85 -25.26 -28.15
CA LEU A 68 2.98 -25.20 -27.22
C LEU A 68 3.85 -26.46 -27.35
N ASN A 69 5.16 -26.25 -27.27
CA ASN A 69 6.12 -27.32 -27.02
C ASN A 69 6.39 -27.36 -25.53
N VAL A 70 6.04 -28.48 -24.89
CA VAL A 70 6.24 -28.70 -23.46
C VAL A 70 7.22 -29.83 -23.25
N SER A 71 8.26 -29.60 -22.48
CA SER A 71 9.33 -30.57 -22.21
C SER A 71 9.87 -30.42 -20.79
N VAL A 72 10.65 -31.40 -20.34
CA VAL A 72 11.33 -31.38 -19.04
C VAL A 72 12.84 -31.40 -19.29
N SER A 73 13.56 -30.57 -18.54
CA SER A 73 15.02 -30.54 -18.49
C SER A 73 15.47 -30.42 -17.04
N GLY A 74 16.01 -31.51 -16.47
CA GLY A 74 16.35 -31.55 -15.05
C GLY A 74 15.13 -31.29 -14.15
N HIS A 75 15.23 -30.31 -13.28
CA HIS A 75 14.14 -29.87 -12.39
C HIS A 75 13.32 -28.71 -12.99
N SER A 76 13.27 -28.59 -14.31
CA SER A 76 12.56 -27.50 -15.01
C SER A 76 11.58 -28.03 -16.04
N VAL A 77 10.38 -27.44 -16.08
CA VAL A 77 9.46 -27.54 -17.20
C VAL A 77 9.75 -26.38 -18.15
N LEU A 78 9.99 -26.68 -19.41
CA LEU A 78 10.22 -25.72 -20.50
C LEU A 78 9.00 -25.70 -21.41
N ILE A 79 8.45 -24.52 -21.65
CA ILE A 79 7.28 -24.30 -22.51
C ILE A 79 7.67 -23.25 -23.55
N SER A 80 7.42 -23.51 -24.82
CA SER A 80 7.74 -22.56 -25.88
C SER A 80 6.75 -22.60 -27.03
N CYS A 81 6.65 -21.47 -27.72
CA CYS A 81 6.06 -21.36 -29.04
C CYS A 81 6.80 -20.28 -29.82
N ASP A 82 6.84 -20.40 -31.16
CA ASP A 82 7.51 -19.42 -32.02
C ASP A 82 6.55 -18.32 -32.51
N LYS A 83 5.25 -18.55 -32.38
CA LYS A 83 4.21 -17.60 -32.79
C LYS A 83 3.02 -17.70 -31.87
N LEU A 84 2.37 -16.56 -31.61
CA LEU A 84 1.09 -16.51 -30.90
C LEU A 84 -0.07 -16.52 -31.91
N ARG A 85 -1.06 -17.33 -31.61
CA ARG A 85 -2.31 -17.41 -32.36
C ARG A 85 -3.33 -16.45 -31.75
N THR A 86 -3.81 -15.53 -32.57
CA THR A 86 -4.87 -14.60 -32.23
C THR A 86 -6.16 -14.98 -32.99
N ARG A 87 -7.23 -14.24 -32.76
CA ARG A 87 -8.48 -14.40 -33.49
C ARG A 87 -8.28 -14.25 -35.01
N ASP A 88 -7.42 -13.31 -35.41
CA ASP A 88 -7.22 -12.90 -36.79
C ASP A 88 -5.98 -13.53 -37.45
N GLY A 89 -5.42 -14.58 -36.83
CA GLY A 89 -4.26 -15.31 -37.37
C GLY A 89 -3.09 -15.38 -36.42
N GLU A 90 -1.92 -15.74 -36.96
CA GLU A 90 -0.70 -15.85 -36.19
C GLU A 90 0.06 -14.52 -36.15
N ARG A 91 0.72 -14.25 -35.03
CA ARG A 91 1.65 -13.11 -34.85
C ARG A 91 3.05 -13.65 -34.57
N GLY A 92 4.05 -13.00 -35.11
CA GLY A 92 5.46 -13.34 -34.93
C GLY A 92 5.94 -12.98 -33.51
N ILE A 93 5.32 -13.54 -32.48
CA ILE A 93 5.71 -13.36 -31.08
C ILE A 93 6.10 -14.72 -30.54
N ALA A 94 7.36 -14.89 -30.23
CA ALA A 94 7.89 -16.12 -29.62
C ALA A 94 7.89 -16.01 -28.10
N LEU A 95 7.50 -17.10 -27.46
CA LEU A 95 7.50 -17.23 -25.99
C LEU A 95 8.45 -18.36 -25.56
N ARG A 96 9.16 -18.11 -24.47
CA ARG A 96 9.92 -19.11 -23.72
C ARG A 96 9.59 -18.96 -22.26
N LEU A 97 8.99 -20.00 -21.67
CA LEU A 97 8.59 -20.03 -20.26
C LEU A 97 9.37 -21.16 -19.59
N THR A 98 9.85 -20.91 -18.40
CA THR A 98 10.50 -21.89 -17.55
C THR A 98 9.82 -21.93 -16.19
N ILE A 99 9.48 -23.12 -15.72
CA ILE A 99 9.07 -23.36 -14.34
C ILE A 99 10.15 -24.22 -13.71
N ARG A 100 10.91 -23.66 -12.79
CA ARG A 100 12.03 -24.33 -12.12
C ARG A 100 11.68 -24.66 -10.68
N LEU A 101 12.00 -25.88 -10.27
CA LEU A 101 11.82 -26.33 -8.91
C LEU A 101 13.12 -26.12 -8.12
N GLU A 102 13.06 -25.29 -7.08
CA GLU A 102 14.16 -24.94 -6.17
C GLU A 102 13.77 -25.26 -4.72
N GLY A 103 14.22 -26.38 -4.20
CA GLY A 103 13.74 -26.88 -2.90
C GLY A 103 12.24 -27.16 -2.97
N ASP A 104 11.47 -26.47 -2.14
CA ASP A 104 9.99 -26.51 -2.11
C ASP A 104 9.33 -25.34 -2.85
N ARG A 105 10.09 -24.57 -3.61
CA ARG A 105 9.63 -23.38 -4.32
C ARG A 105 9.61 -23.58 -5.82
N LEU A 106 8.63 -22.96 -6.48
CA LEU A 106 8.52 -22.91 -7.93
C LEU A 106 8.88 -21.49 -8.41
N VAL A 107 9.91 -21.41 -9.24
CA VAL A 107 10.32 -20.14 -9.88
C VAL A 107 9.79 -20.11 -11.30
N PHE A 108 9.06 -19.06 -11.64
CA PHE A 108 8.44 -18.85 -12.94
C PHE A 108 9.20 -17.73 -13.68
N GLU A 109 9.76 -18.07 -14.83
CA GLU A 109 10.50 -17.16 -15.69
C GLU A 109 9.85 -17.12 -17.07
N SER A 110 9.89 -15.99 -17.73
CA SER A 110 9.39 -15.88 -19.11
C SER A 110 10.16 -14.85 -19.93
N MET A 111 10.33 -15.17 -21.22
CA MET A 111 10.90 -14.29 -22.23
C MET A 111 9.96 -14.19 -23.41
N VAL A 112 9.74 -12.97 -23.88
CA VAL A 112 8.92 -12.63 -25.03
C VAL A 112 9.79 -11.98 -26.10
N SER A 113 9.83 -12.54 -27.33
CA SER A 113 10.50 -11.93 -28.48
C SER A 113 9.46 -11.57 -29.53
N ASN A 114 9.32 -10.28 -29.81
CA ASN A 114 8.27 -9.74 -30.65
C ASN A 114 8.82 -9.31 -32.02
N SER A 115 8.61 -10.10 -33.04
CA SER A 115 8.93 -9.76 -34.45
C SER A 115 7.67 -9.37 -35.25
N SER A 116 6.53 -9.20 -34.60
CA SER A 116 5.28 -8.82 -35.24
C SER A 116 5.12 -7.29 -35.34
N GLU A 117 4.09 -6.84 -36.00
CA GLU A 117 3.64 -5.43 -35.99
C GLU A 117 2.84 -5.02 -34.76
N SER A 118 2.45 -5.99 -33.93
CA SER A 118 1.65 -5.75 -32.71
C SER A 118 2.54 -5.39 -31.53
N THR A 119 2.00 -4.64 -30.58
CA THR A 119 2.62 -4.44 -29.26
C THR A 119 1.99 -5.40 -28.27
N LEU A 120 2.78 -6.15 -27.50
CA LEU A 120 2.30 -6.88 -26.36
C LEU A 120 2.17 -5.91 -25.19
N ASN A 121 0.93 -5.52 -24.88
CA ASN A 121 0.63 -4.53 -23.84
C ASN A 121 0.73 -5.11 -22.43
N GLU A 122 0.06 -6.24 -22.21
CA GLU A 122 -0.02 -6.88 -20.91
C GLU A 122 0.41 -8.34 -21.02
N TRP A 123 1.20 -8.75 -20.03
CA TRP A 123 1.64 -10.13 -19.85
C TRP A 123 1.12 -10.64 -18.52
N ILE A 124 0.19 -11.58 -18.54
CA ILE A 124 -0.45 -12.18 -17.37
C ILE A 124 0.13 -13.58 -17.21
N TYR A 125 1.04 -13.72 -16.28
CA TYR A 125 1.81 -14.95 -16.02
C TYR A 125 2.51 -14.84 -14.65
N PRO A 126 2.53 -15.90 -13.82
CA PRO A 126 1.77 -17.13 -13.99
C PRO A 126 0.29 -16.95 -13.64
N CYS A 127 -0.56 -17.83 -14.21
CA CYS A 127 -1.92 -18.06 -13.77
C CYS A 127 -1.98 -19.39 -13.02
N LEU A 128 -2.20 -19.35 -11.70
CA LEU A 128 -2.25 -20.53 -10.83
C LEU A 128 -3.69 -20.85 -10.44
N GLY A 129 -4.18 -21.97 -10.83
CA GLY A 129 -5.52 -22.43 -10.43
C GLY A 129 -6.22 -23.23 -11.50
N THR A 130 -7.50 -23.50 -11.39
CA THR A 130 -8.46 -23.09 -10.36
C THR A 130 -8.26 -23.89 -9.06
N ILE A 131 -8.32 -23.21 -7.94
CA ILE A 131 -8.11 -23.78 -6.60
C ILE A 131 -9.43 -23.68 -5.84
N ASP A 132 -9.94 -24.81 -5.36
CA ASP A 132 -11.15 -24.88 -4.54
C ASP A 132 -10.83 -24.96 -3.05
N THR A 133 -9.74 -25.68 -2.71
CA THR A 133 -9.25 -25.91 -1.35
C THR A 133 -7.75 -26.19 -1.40
N LEU A 134 -7.03 -25.96 -0.30
CA LEU A 134 -5.64 -26.39 -0.15
C LEU A 134 -5.54 -27.66 0.71
N SER A 135 -6.36 -27.76 1.77
CA SER A 135 -6.31 -28.85 2.73
C SER A 135 -7.70 -29.33 3.20
N GLY A 136 -8.75 -29.07 2.42
CA GLY A 136 -10.14 -29.50 2.69
C GLY A 136 -11.06 -28.42 3.24
N GLY A 137 -10.56 -27.23 3.56
CA GLY A 137 -11.34 -26.07 3.97
C GLY A 137 -11.70 -25.15 2.80
N LYS A 138 -12.07 -23.93 3.13
CA LYS A 138 -12.35 -22.85 2.19
C LYS A 138 -11.26 -21.80 2.30
N PRO A 139 -10.45 -21.56 1.26
CA PRO A 139 -9.32 -20.66 1.36
C PRO A 139 -9.74 -19.21 1.61
N ASP A 140 -9.04 -18.54 2.52
CA ASP A 140 -9.03 -17.10 2.68
C ASP A 140 -7.95 -16.51 1.78
N LEU A 141 -8.19 -15.32 1.21
CA LEU A 141 -7.17 -14.57 0.48
C LEU A 141 -6.57 -13.49 1.38
N LEU A 142 -5.25 -13.49 1.51
CA LEU A 142 -4.49 -12.38 2.07
C LEU A 142 -3.94 -11.55 0.92
N TYR A 143 -4.28 -10.25 0.93
CA TYR A 143 -4.09 -9.37 -0.21
C TYR A 143 -3.46 -8.04 0.22
N PRO A 144 -2.37 -7.58 -0.41
CA PRO A 144 -1.57 -6.46 0.09
C PRO A 144 -2.11 -5.08 -0.33
N LYS A 145 -3.43 -4.88 -0.30
CA LYS A 145 -4.03 -3.57 -0.59
C LYS A 145 -3.85 -2.66 0.62
N HIS A 146 -3.23 -1.49 0.40
CA HIS A 146 -2.79 -0.58 1.46
C HIS A 146 -1.93 -1.31 2.52
N LEU A 147 -2.38 -1.39 3.76
CA LEU A 147 -1.67 -2.10 4.84
C LEU A 147 -1.89 -3.62 4.81
N GLY A 148 -2.88 -4.07 4.06
CA GLY A 148 -3.29 -5.46 3.91
C GLY A 148 -4.78 -5.68 4.14
N GLU A 149 -5.33 -6.67 3.46
CA GLU A 149 -6.72 -7.13 3.58
C GLU A 149 -6.76 -8.65 3.69
N LYS A 150 -7.67 -9.17 4.49
CA LYS A 150 -8.04 -10.60 4.53
C LYS A 150 -9.46 -10.75 4.02
N ILE A 151 -9.65 -11.60 3.02
CA ILE A 151 -10.94 -11.88 2.40
C ILE A 151 -11.30 -13.32 2.69
N LYS A 152 -12.25 -13.53 3.58
CA LYS A 152 -12.71 -14.86 3.97
C LYS A 152 -13.43 -15.55 2.83
N ASN A 153 -13.16 -16.86 2.68
CA ASN A 153 -13.79 -17.71 1.66
C ASN A 153 -13.83 -17.04 0.29
N ILE A 154 -12.63 -16.76 -0.26
CA ILE A 154 -12.46 -15.97 -1.49
C ILE A 154 -13.30 -16.48 -2.67
N SER A 155 -13.48 -17.79 -2.80
CA SER A 155 -14.30 -18.38 -3.87
C SER A 155 -15.76 -17.92 -3.81
N GLU A 156 -16.35 -17.89 -2.62
CA GLU A 156 -17.73 -17.44 -2.40
C GLU A 156 -17.87 -15.94 -2.54
N TYR A 157 -16.90 -15.20 -1.97
CA TYR A 157 -16.83 -13.74 -2.11
C TYR A 157 -16.82 -13.32 -3.59
N LEU A 158 -16.01 -13.97 -4.43
CA LEU A 158 -15.93 -13.66 -5.85
C LEU A 158 -17.19 -14.10 -6.62
N ARG A 159 -17.81 -15.20 -6.23
CA ARG A 159 -19.07 -15.65 -6.85
C ARG A 159 -20.22 -14.66 -6.67
N GLY A 160 -20.27 -14.00 -5.50
CA GLY A 160 -21.26 -12.97 -5.20
C GLY A 160 -21.00 -11.63 -5.90
N ARG A 161 -19.82 -11.40 -6.46
CA ARG A 161 -19.50 -10.16 -7.16
C ARG A 161 -19.93 -10.23 -8.62
N THR A 162 -20.82 -9.36 -8.98
CA THR A 162 -21.14 -9.04 -10.38
C THR A 162 -20.76 -7.61 -10.60
N ASP A 163 -19.57 -7.35 -11.14
CA ASP A 163 -19.23 -6.04 -11.66
C ASP A 163 -19.90 -5.84 -13.04
N ARG A 164 -19.74 -4.63 -13.59
CA ARG A 164 -20.31 -4.25 -14.89
C ARG A 164 -19.90 -5.21 -16.02
N ASP A 165 -18.74 -5.83 -15.90
CA ASP A 165 -18.14 -6.72 -16.89
C ASP A 165 -18.30 -8.20 -16.52
N ALA A 166 -18.98 -8.52 -15.42
CA ALA A 166 -19.19 -9.86 -14.87
C ALA A 166 -17.89 -10.67 -14.71
N THR A 167 -16.80 -9.99 -14.30
CA THR A 167 -15.47 -10.61 -14.25
C THR A 167 -15.22 -11.43 -13.01
N HIS A 168 -16.03 -11.25 -11.96
CA HIS A 168 -15.86 -11.97 -10.70
C HIS A 168 -14.40 -11.96 -10.20
N GLU A 169 -13.74 -10.79 -10.24
CA GLU A 169 -12.34 -10.68 -9.86
C GLU A 169 -12.06 -9.55 -8.87
N ILE A 170 -10.97 -9.70 -8.14
CA ILE A 170 -10.29 -8.60 -7.44
C ILE A 170 -9.01 -8.34 -8.20
N SER A 171 -8.79 -7.10 -8.60
CA SER A 171 -7.59 -6.68 -9.33
C SER A 171 -7.21 -5.27 -8.92
N HIS A 172 -5.98 -5.08 -8.42
CA HIS A 172 -5.46 -3.76 -8.08
C HIS A 172 -4.04 -3.60 -8.61
N ALA A 173 -3.69 -2.35 -8.90
CA ALA A 173 -2.38 -2.00 -9.43
C ALA A 173 -1.30 -2.00 -8.33
N TYR A 174 -0.07 -2.36 -8.72
CA TYR A 174 1.16 -2.16 -7.98
C TYR A 174 2.12 -1.28 -8.80
N PRO A 175 2.85 -0.37 -8.17
CA PRO A 175 2.76 0.03 -6.77
C PRO A 175 1.55 0.97 -6.55
N CYS A 176 0.80 0.75 -5.47
CA CYS A 176 -0.41 1.46 -5.08
C CYS A 176 -1.63 1.25 -6.00
N PRO A 177 -2.79 0.84 -5.43
CA PRO A 177 -3.02 0.66 -3.99
C PRO A 177 -2.36 -0.57 -3.38
N LEU A 178 -1.75 -1.47 -4.18
CA LEU A 178 -0.99 -2.58 -3.62
C LEU A 178 0.34 -2.08 -3.04
N SER A 179 0.60 -2.45 -1.80
CA SER A 179 1.80 -2.07 -1.06
C SER A 179 2.99 -3.02 -1.26
N MET A 180 2.73 -4.23 -1.73
CA MET A 180 3.71 -5.31 -1.91
C MET A 180 3.37 -6.15 -3.12
N GLN A 181 4.32 -6.96 -3.61
CA GLN A 181 4.16 -7.78 -4.82
C GLN A 181 3.82 -9.24 -4.49
N TRP A 182 3.05 -9.52 -3.44
CA TRP A 182 2.68 -10.90 -3.09
C TRP A 182 1.25 -11.00 -2.63
N MET A 183 0.67 -12.18 -2.78
CA MET A 183 -0.62 -12.57 -2.24
C MET A 183 -0.58 -14.02 -1.80
N LEU A 184 -1.53 -14.45 -0.96
CA LEU A 184 -1.50 -15.77 -0.37
C LEU A 184 -2.91 -16.29 -0.15
N LEU A 185 -3.13 -17.57 -0.47
CA LEU A 185 -4.28 -18.33 -0.01
C LEU A 185 -3.90 -19.09 1.25
N GLU A 186 -4.76 -19.03 2.28
CA GLU A 186 -4.61 -19.76 3.54
C GLU A 186 -5.84 -20.62 3.80
N ASP A 187 -5.62 -21.91 4.07
CA ASP A 187 -6.67 -22.88 4.35
C ASP A 187 -6.21 -23.90 5.38
N SER A 188 -6.76 -23.83 6.60
CA SER A 188 -6.54 -24.84 7.64
C SER A 188 -5.07 -25.20 7.91
N GLY A 189 -4.19 -24.19 7.92
CA GLY A 189 -2.75 -24.36 8.17
C GLY A 189 -1.93 -24.73 6.93
N THR A 190 -2.53 -24.70 5.74
CA THR A 190 -1.83 -24.80 4.45
C THR A 190 -1.90 -23.48 3.73
N CYS A 191 -0.78 -23.04 3.16
CA CYS A 191 -0.64 -21.78 2.47
C CYS A 191 -0.14 -21.97 1.04
N LEU A 192 -0.74 -21.24 0.10
CA LEU A 192 -0.21 -21.06 -1.26
C LEU A 192 0.16 -19.59 -1.46
N TYR A 193 1.44 -19.32 -1.47
CA TYR A 193 2.04 -18.01 -1.66
C TYR A 193 2.40 -17.79 -3.13
N LEU A 194 2.14 -16.59 -3.65
CA LEU A 194 2.54 -16.16 -4.99
C LEU A 194 3.10 -14.75 -4.92
N SER A 195 4.32 -14.54 -5.43
CA SER A 195 5.05 -13.27 -5.31
C SER A 195 5.78 -12.89 -6.59
N GLY A 196 5.80 -11.59 -6.89
CA GLY A 196 6.71 -10.99 -7.86
C GLY A 196 8.11 -10.81 -7.28
N ARG A 197 9.13 -10.91 -8.16
CA ARG A 197 10.55 -10.64 -7.87
C ARG A 197 11.07 -9.48 -8.73
N ASP A 198 10.25 -8.44 -8.85
CA ASP A 198 10.51 -7.31 -9.74
C ASP A 198 11.14 -6.14 -8.98
N THR A 199 12.44 -5.94 -9.16
CA THR A 199 13.18 -4.80 -8.59
C THR A 199 13.16 -3.56 -9.49
N LEU A 200 12.59 -3.66 -10.70
CA LEU A 200 12.37 -2.53 -11.59
C LEU A 200 11.02 -1.85 -11.34
N PHE A 201 10.10 -2.54 -10.63
CA PHE A 201 8.77 -2.03 -10.27
C PHE A 201 7.93 -1.64 -11.50
N TYR A 202 7.85 -2.51 -12.49
CA TYR A 202 6.89 -2.36 -13.57
C TYR A 202 5.49 -2.12 -13.00
N THR A 203 4.73 -1.23 -13.62
CA THR A 203 3.30 -1.17 -13.34
C THR A 203 2.69 -2.55 -13.59
N SER A 204 2.11 -3.12 -12.56
CA SER A 204 1.61 -4.49 -12.56
C SER A 204 0.29 -4.58 -11.80
N ALA A 205 -0.36 -5.73 -11.82
CA ALA A 205 -1.53 -5.99 -11.00
C ALA A 205 -1.47 -7.41 -10.44
N LEU A 206 -1.94 -7.57 -9.21
CA LEU A 206 -2.22 -8.88 -8.63
C LEU A 206 -3.73 -9.12 -8.75
N ARG A 207 -4.10 -10.31 -9.24
CA ARG A 207 -5.49 -10.67 -9.50
C ARG A 207 -5.87 -11.97 -8.81
N ALA A 208 -7.03 -11.98 -8.19
CA ALA A 208 -7.73 -13.19 -7.78
C ALA A 208 -9.02 -13.27 -8.59
N ARG A 209 -9.10 -14.25 -9.48
CA ARG A 209 -10.24 -14.43 -10.40
C ARG A 209 -11.04 -15.66 -10.04
N GLY A 210 -12.34 -15.48 -9.80
CA GLY A 210 -13.29 -16.56 -9.57
C GLY A 210 -13.75 -17.22 -10.86
N SER A 211 -14.36 -18.40 -10.73
CA SER A 211 -15.09 -19.05 -11.81
C SER A 211 -16.56 -19.26 -11.45
N LYS A 212 -17.42 -19.42 -12.47
CA LYS A 212 -18.85 -19.71 -12.27
C LYS A 212 -19.08 -21.01 -11.49
N GLU A 213 -18.16 -21.96 -11.62
CA GLU A 213 -18.19 -23.27 -10.98
C GLU A 213 -17.57 -23.25 -9.57
N GLY A 214 -17.11 -22.08 -9.13
CA GLY A 214 -16.38 -21.88 -7.88
C GLY A 214 -14.85 -21.97 -8.06
N GLY A 215 -14.13 -21.78 -6.94
CA GLY A 215 -12.69 -21.74 -6.92
C GLY A 215 -12.09 -20.39 -7.33
N VAL A 216 -10.79 -20.28 -7.16
CA VAL A 216 -10.04 -19.06 -7.44
C VAL A 216 -8.78 -19.38 -8.26
N THR A 217 -8.46 -18.49 -9.20
CA THR A 217 -7.18 -18.46 -9.91
C THR A 217 -6.39 -17.24 -9.46
N LEU A 218 -5.15 -17.41 -9.03
CA LEU A 218 -4.23 -16.33 -8.73
C LEU A 218 -3.44 -15.97 -9.98
N GLU A 219 -3.39 -14.69 -10.32
CA GLU A 219 -2.76 -14.20 -11.54
C GLU A 219 -1.84 -13.01 -11.26
N MET A 220 -0.67 -13.01 -11.89
CA MET A 220 0.27 -11.89 -11.88
C MET A 220 0.24 -11.22 -13.24
N ASN A 221 -0.02 -9.91 -13.28
CA ASN A 221 -0.08 -9.14 -14.52
C ASN A 221 1.03 -8.09 -14.54
N LYS A 222 1.72 -7.95 -15.68
CA LYS A 222 2.64 -6.84 -15.95
C LYS A 222 2.21 -6.08 -17.19
N MET A 223 2.25 -4.76 -17.10
CA MET A 223 2.13 -3.86 -18.25
C MET A 223 3.49 -3.81 -18.96
N ALA A 224 3.74 -4.77 -19.84
CA ALA A 224 5.06 -5.02 -20.42
C ALA A 224 5.42 -4.07 -21.57
N PHE A 225 4.43 -3.68 -22.38
CA PHE A 225 4.58 -2.86 -23.59
C PHE A 225 5.77 -3.28 -24.46
N VAL A 226 5.80 -4.58 -24.84
CA VAL A 226 6.86 -5.11 -25.72
C VAL A 226 6.57 -4.69 -27.14
N LYS A 227 7.35 -3.73 -27.65
CA LYS A 227 7.19 -3.15 -28.99
C LYS A 227 7.65 -4.14 -30.09
N PRO A 228 7.26 -3.92 -31.36
CA PRO A 228 7.85 -4.60 -32.51
C PRO A 228 9.38 -4.55 -32.50
N GLY A 229 10.02 -5.69 -32.72
CA GLY A 229 11.48 -5.82 -32.72
C GLY A 229 12.12 -6.02 -31.34
N GLU A 230 11.39 -5.95 -30.27
CA GLU A 230 11.93 -6.10 -28.91
C GLU A 230 11.96 -7.56 -28.44
N THR A 231 12.95 -7.86 -27.60
CA THR A 231 12.95 -9.02 -26.71
C THR A 231 12.90 -8.53 -25.27
N TRP A 232 11.98 -9.07 -24.48
CA TRP A 232 11.75 -8.69 -23.09
C TRP A 232 11.79 -9.91 -22.18
N GLU A 233 12.59 -9.80 -21.13
CA GLU A 233 12.62 -10.75 -20.04
C GLU A 233 11.73 -10.25 -18.90
N CYS A 234 10.72 -11.05 -18.54
CA CYS A 234 9.84 -10.73 -17.43
C CYS A 234 10.58 -10.97 -16.11
N PRO A 235 10.56 -10.03 -15.16
CA PRO A 235 11.00 -10.32 -13.80
C PRO A 235 10.31 -11.58 -13.26
N ALA A 236 11.10 -12.44 -12.62
CA ALA A 236 10.62 -13.73 -12.15
C ALA A 236 9.49 -13.65 -11.12
N TYR A 237 8.75 -14.74 -10.97
CA TYR A 237 7.78 -14.94 -9.90
C TYR A 237 8.14 -16.17 -9.10
N LEU A 238 7.68 -16.23 -7.86
CA LEU A 238 7.86 -17.35 -6.97
C LEU A 238 6.51 -17.81 -6.43
N ALA A 239 6.23 -19.13 -6.55
CA ALA A 239 5.13 -19.75 -5.85
C ALA A 239 5.66 -20.76 -4.83
N TRP A 240 4.97 -20.86 -3.68
CA TRP A 240 5.34 -21.73 -2.58
C TRP A 240 4.10 -22.28 -1.90
N LEU A 241 3.96 -23.62 -1.95
CA LEU A 241 2.92 -24.36 -1.24
C LEU A 241 3.55 -24.99 -0.01
N TYR A 242 3.03 -24.69 1.19
CA TYR A 242 3.64 -25.11 2.44
C TYR A 242 2.61 -25.24 3.58
N GLU A 243 2.99 -25.99 4.62
CA GLU A 243 2.27 -26.02 5.89
C GLU A 243 2.77 -24.92 6.81
N GLY A 244 1.84 -24.22 7.48
CA GLY A 244 2.15 -23.14 8.39
C GLY A 244 1.16 -21.98 8.31
N SER A 245 1.66 -20.76 8.47
CA SER A 245 0.88 -19.54 8.45
C SER A 245 1.39 -18.53 7.41
N TRP A 246 0.60 -17.51 7.16
CA TRP A 246 0.97 -16.39 6.28
C TRP A 246 2.28 -15.70 6.68
N MET A 247 2.69 -15.78 7.94
CA MET A 247 3.91 -15.14 8.45
C MET A 247 5.18 -15.65 7.77
N GLN A 248 5.21 -16.94 7.36
CA GLN A 248 6.35 -17.48 6.61
C GLN A 248 6.45 -16.83 5.21
N GLY A 249 5.32 -16.65 4.52
CA GLY A 249 5.27 -15.93 3.24
C GLY A 249 5.69 -14.46 3.37
N ALA A 250 5.27 -13.80 4.43
CA ALA A 250 5.68 -12.41 4.73
C ALA A 250 7.19 -12.31 4.98
N ARG A 251 7.79 -13.28 5.70
CA ARG A 251 9.24 -13.35 5.92
C ARG A 251 10.00 -13.63 4.62
N GLU A 252 9.52 -14.55 3.80
CA GLU A 252 10.10 -14.84 2.49
C GLU A 252 10.15 -13.56 1.63
N TYR A 253 9.06 -12.77 1.67
CA TYR A 253 9.04 -11.47 0.98
C TYR A 253 10.01 -10.47 1.59
N ALA A 254 10.05 -10.36 2.91
CA ALA A 254 10.96 -9.44 3.62
C ALA A 254 12.44 -9.76 3.34
N LEU A 255 12.80 -11.05 3.32
CA LEU A 255 14.15 -11.51 2.96
C LEU A 255 14.53 -11.12 1.52
N TRP A 256 13.62 -11.34 0.57
CA TRP A 256 13.85 -10.89 -0.80
C TRP A 256 13.95 -9.35 -0.87
N ALA A 257 13.04 -8.64 -0.20
CA ALA A 257 13.05 -7.18 -0.21
C ALA A 257 14.35 -6.60 0.38
N ALA A 258 14.97 -7.26 1.34
CA ALA A 258 16.26 -6.86 1.90
C ALA A 258 17.41 -6.86 0.85
N SER A 259 17.25 -7.55 -0.28
CA SER A 259 18.26 -7.55 -1.36
C SER A 259 18.29 -6.23 -2.16
N TRP A 260 17.22 -5.44 -2.14
CA TRP A 260 17.12 -4.20 -2.92
C TRP A 260 16.63 -2.99 -2.09
N ARG A 261 15.99 -3.24 -0.94
CA ARG A 261 15.44 -2.21 -0.07
C ARG A 261 16.43 -1.84 1.03
N THR A 262 16.81 -0.58 1.10
CA THR A 262 17.65 -0.03 2.17
C THR A 262 16.89 1.10 2.86
N PRO A 263 16.09 0.78 3.89
CA PRO A 263 15.31 1.79 4.59
C PRO A 263 16.22 2.75 5.36
N VAL A 264 15.86 4.02 5.33
CA VAL A 264 16.52 5.02 6.17
C VAL A 264 16.23 4.75 7.65
N THR A 265 17.15 5.15 8.51
CA THR A 265 16.89 5.24 9.95
C THR A 265 16.09 6.52 10.20
N PRO A 266 14.84 6.44 10.67
CA PRO A 266 14.05 7.63 10.97
C PRO A 266 14.74 8.52 12.03
N ARG A 267 14.49 9.84 11.95
CA ARG A 267 14.97 10.80 12.95
C ARG A 267 14.44 10.43 14.33
N ASP A 268 15.25 10.62 15.37
CA ASP A 268 14.89 10.22 16.74
C ASP A 268 13.60 10.87 17.24
N TRP A 269 13.38 12.14 16.91
CA TRP A 269 12.14 12.80 17.28
C TRP A 269 10.92 12.19 16.55
N VAL A 270 11.08 11.68 15.30
CA VAL A 270 10.01 11.00 14.56
C VAL A 270 9.69 9.64 15.17
N LYS A 271 10.72 8.90 15.62
CA LYS A 271 10.52 7.63 16.35
C LYS A 271 9.71 7.87 17.62
N LYS A 272 10.06 8.91 18.40
CA LYS A 272 9.42 9.24 19.67
C LYS A 272 8.11 10.01 19.54
N MET A 273 7.75 10.48 18.35
CA MET A 273 6.52 11.21 18.07
C MET A 273 5.29 10.36 18.41
N ASN A 274 4.38 10.89 19.23
CA ASN A 274 3.08 10.27 19.50
C ASN A 274 2.09 10.46 18.35
N GLY A 275 2.09 11.66 17.76
CA GLY A 275 1.22 11.95 16.63
C GLY A 275 1.28 13.39 16.15
N CYS A 276 0.56 13.64 15.06
CA CYS A 276 0.46 14.93 14.39
C CYS A 276 -0.94 15.52 14.52
N PHE A 277 -0.99 16.81 14.82
CA PHE A 277 -2.19 17.61 14.73
C PHE A 277 -2.14 18.45 13.45
N LEU A 278 -3.02 18.16 12.51
CA LEU A 278 -3.02 18.75 11.17
C LEU A 278 -4.10 19.82 11.06
N VAL A 279 -3.73 20.99 10.61
CA VAL A 279 -4.66 22.12 10.39
C VAL A 279 -4.57 22.63 8.96
N ILE A 280 -5.71 23.09 8.41
CA ILE A 280 -5.74 23.81 7.15
C ILE A 280 -5.78 25.31 7.44
N ASN A 281 -4.64 26.00 7.27
CA ASN A 281 -4.55 27.44 7.50
C ASN A 281 -5.47 28.23 6.58
N ARG A 282 -5.49 27.88 5.28
CA ARG A 282 -6.34 28.49 4.27
C ARG A 282 -6.89 27.42 3.32
N GLN A 283 -8.18 27.45 3.07
CA GLN A 283 -8.86 26.56 2.14
C GLN A 283 -8.56 26.91 0.67
N GLN A 284 -8.80 25.98 -0.24
CA GLN A 284 -8.66 26.15 -1.70
C GLN A 284 -9.51 27.30 -2.23
N TYR A 285 -10.70 27.47 -1.67
CA TYR A 285 -11.68 28.48 -2.04
C TYR A 285 -11.49 29.82 -1.32
N GLY A 286 -10.42 29.96 -0.52
CA GLY A 286 -9.97 31.22 0.02
C GLY A 286 -10.26 31.48 1.48
N ASP A 287 -11.08 30.67 2.16
CA ASP A 287 -11.36 30.84 3.59
C ASP A 287 -10.08 30.66 4.42
N GLU A 288 -9.82 31.65 5.27
CA GLU A 288 -8.66 31.67 6.18
C GLU A 288 -9.10 31.24 7.58
N ASN A 289 -8.66 30.04 7.98
CA ASN A 289 -9.04 29.48 9.27
C ASN A 289 -8.04 29.86 10.38
N TRP A 290 -6.75 29.76 10.09
CA TRP A 290 -5.69 29.82 11.09
C TRP A 290 -4.53 30.69 10.62
N PRO A 291 -4.49 31.99 10.95
CA PRO A 291 -3.31 32.84 10.76
C PRO A 291 -2.09 32.31 11.51
N TYR A 292 -0.87 32.68 11.08
CA TYR A 292 0.37 32.11 11.65
C TYR A 292 0.63 32.49 13.12
N ASP A 293 0.07 33.57 13.61
CA ASP A 293 0.17 33.96 15.01
C ASP A 293 -0.66 33.06 15.95
N THR A 294 -1.60 32.26 15.40
CA THR A 294 -2.37 31.28 16.15
C THR A 294 -1.64 29.95 16.39
N LEU A 295 -0.53 29.68 15.70
CA LEU A 295 0.19 28.40 15.79
C LEU A 295 0.58 27.98 17.21
N PRO A 296 1.07 28.88 18.11
CA PRO A 296 1.36 28.49 19.48
C PRO A 296 0.15 28.03 20.29
N ALA A 297 -1.04 28.61 20.04
CA ALA A 297 -2.29 28.19 20.69
C ALA A 297 -2.80 26.86 20.13
N LEU A 298 -2.70 26.67 18.81
CA LEU A 298 -3.01 25.37 18.16
C LEU A 298 -2.09 24.25 18.69
N TYR A 299 -0.82 24.57 18.94
CA TYR A 299 0.08 23.59 19.54
C TYR A 299 -0.28 23.27 21.01
N ASP A 300 -0.68 24.26 21.80
CA ASP A 300 -1.17 24.02 23.17
C ASP A 300 -2.38 23.08 23.17
N PHE A 301 -3.31 23.29 22.24
CA PHE A 301 -4.43 22.37 22.02
C PHE A 301 -3.95 20.97 21.59
N ALA A 302 -3.07 20.86 20.60
CA ALA A 302 -2.49 19.59 20.15
C ALA A 302 -1.86 18.82 21.30
N LYS A 303 -1.04 19.51 22.12
CA LYS A 303 -0.38 18.94 23.30
C LYS A 303 -1.37 18.46 24.35
N ALA A 304 -2.49 19.15 24.51
CA ALA A 304 -3.57 18.75 25.42
C ALA A 304 -4.26 17.44 24.97
N HIS A 305 -4.17 17.09 23.68
CA HIS A 305 -4.64 15.81 23.12
C HIS A 305 -3.53 14.74 23.01
N GLY A 306 -2.33 15.04 23.50
CA GLY A 306 -1.21 14.11 23.44
C GLY A 306 -0.42 14.13 22.12
N PHE A 307 -0.63 15.12 21.26
CA PHE A 307 0.14 15.32 20.03
C PHE A 307 1.32 16.24 20.28
N ASP A 308 2.45 15.94 19.62
CA ASP A 308 3.69 16.66 19.75
C ASP A 308 4.18 17.34 18.47
N THR A 309 3.44 17.15 17.37
CA THR A 309 3.74 17.71 16.07
C THR A 309 2.54 18.44 15.50
N LEU A 310 2.76 19.66 15.00
CA LEU A 310 1.76 20.48 14.32
C LEU A 310 2.02 20.43 12.81
N GLY A 311 1.05 19.97 12.02
CA GLY A 311 1.10 19.91 10.56
C GLY A 311 0.29 21.02 9.91
N LEU A 312 0.89 21.78 9.00
CA LEU A 312 0.27 22.90 8.34
C LEU A 312 -0.03 22.59 6.88
N TYR A 313 -1.33 22.52 6.56
CA TYR A 313 -1.86 22.44 5.20
C TYR A 313 -2.35 23.82 4.78
N GLY A 314 -2.30 24.13 3.48
CA GLY A 314 -2.81 25.41 2.98
C GLY A 314 -2.13 26.63 3.59
N TRP A 315 -0.90 26.47 4.10
CA TRP A 315 -0.11 27.55 4.71
C TRP A 315 0.44 28.54 3.70
N TYR A 316 0.31 28.26 2.40
CA TYR A 316 0.77 29.12 1.31
C TYR A 316 -0.37 29.95 0.71
N GLN A 317 -0.02 30.95 -0.11
CA GLN A 317 -0.88 32.04 -0.57
C GLN A 317 -2.20 31.61 -1.22
N ASN A 318 -2.20 30.51 -1.97
CA ASN A 318 -3.39 30.04 -2.69
C ASN A 318 -4.19 28.96 -1.94
N GLY A 319 -3.86 28.75 -0.65
CA GLY A 319 -4.56 27.77 0.18
C GLY A 319 -4.24 26.32 -0.12
N HIS A 320 -4.91 25.43 0.58
CA HIS A 320 -4.68 23.99 0.48
C HIS A 320 -4.93 23.50 -0.94
N ASP A 321 -3.89 22.95 -1.57
CA ASP A 321 -3.91 22.44 -2.94
C ASP A 321 -4.29 23.48 -4.03
N GLY A 322 -4.30 24.74 -3.70
CA GLY A 322 -4.78 25.81 -4.59
C GLY A 322 -3.80 26.24 -5.70
N SER A 323 -2.50 25.99 -5.52
CA SER A 323 -1.47 26.31 -6.51
C SER A 323 -0.36 25.27 -6.46
N ARG A 324 -0.16 24.57 -7.54
CA ARG A 324 0.78 23.44 -7.67
C ARG A 324 1.57 23.57 -8.96
N PRO A 325 2.88 23.55 -8.95
CA PRO A 325 3.81 23.89 -7.90
C PRO A 325 4.10 25.40 -7.89
N GLY A 326 4.82 25.86 -6.90
CA GLY A 326 5.26 27.27 -6.81
C GLY A 326 4.56 28.07 -5.72
N PRO A 327 4.34 27.49 -4.52
CA PRO A 327 3.74 28.19 -3.41
C PRO A 327 4.62 29.37 -2.97
N LYS A 328 3.94 30.42 -2.49
CA LYS A 328 4.56 31.52 -1.77
C LYS A 328 3.97 31.55 -0.37
N VAL A 329 4.73 31.97 0.63
CA VAL A 329 4.19 32.16 1.98
C VAL A 329 3.01 33.16 1.89
N SER A 330 1.89 32.82 2.54
CA SER A 330 0.69 33.66 2.50
C SER A 330 0.92 34.97 3.25
N LEU A 331 0.73 36.11 2.55
CA LEU A 331 0.81 37.42 3.16
C LEU A 331 -0.40 37.69 4.07
N SER A 332 -1.58 37.25 3.68
CA SER A 332 -2.81 37.43 4.47
C SER A 332 -2.80 36.64 5.80
N LEU A 333 -2.10 35.51 5.85
CA LEU A 333 -1.90 34.75 7.08
C LEU A 333 -0.78 35.31 7.98
N GLY A 334 -0.08 36.37 7.58
CA GLY A 334 0.93 37.07 8.36
C GLY A 334 2.32 37.15 7.73
N GLY A 335 2.55 36.52 6.58
CA GLY A 335 3.82 36.55 5.86
C GLY A 335 4.94 35.71 6.47
N GLU A 336 6.08 35.67 5.80
CA GLU A 336 7.19 34.76 6.13
C GLU A 336 7.79 35.00 7.52
N LYS A 337 7.94 36.28 7.90
CA LYS A 337 8.49 36.62 9.22
C LYS A 337 7.62 36.07 10.35
N THR A 338 6.30 36.28 10.28
CA THR A 338 5.37 35.78 11.28
C THR A 338 5.34 34.26 11.34
N LEU A 339 5.40 33.59 10.18
CA LEU A 339 5.50 32.12 10.12
C LEU A 339 6.74 31.62 10.84
N LYS A 340 7.93 32.13 10.51
CA LYS A 340 9.19 31.73 11.14
C LYS A 340 9.21 31.98 12.66
N GLU A 341 8.71 33.12 13.11
CA GLU A 341 8.65 33.46 14.53
C GLU A 341 7.72 32.50 15.30
N ASN A 342 6.57 32.12 14.73
CA ASN A 342 5.64 31.25 15.41
C ASN A 342 6.01 29.76 15.32
N ILE A 343 6.70 29.33 14.27
CA ILE A 343 7.38 28.01 14.26
C ILE A 343 8.36 27.91 15.45
N LYS A 344 9.22 28.91 15.65
CA LYS A 344 10.15 28.95 16.79
C LYS A 344 9.44 28.93 18.15
N LYS A 345 8.28 29.61 18.28
CA LYS A 345 7.51 29.58 19.52
C LYS A 345 6.93 28.17 19.81
N VAL A 346 6.45 27.48 18.77
CA VAL A 346 6.01 26.08 18.89
C VAL A 346 7.18 25.18 19.33
N GLN A 347 8.33 25.32 18.68
CA GLN A 347 9.55 24.58 19.03
C GLN A 347 10.02 24.88 20.46
N GLY A 348 9.95 26.15 20.89
CA GLY A 348 10.28 26.57 22.26
C GLY A 348 9.36 25.93 23.33
N LYS A 349 8.19 25.45 22.98
CA LYS A 349 7.26 24.68 23.84
C LYS A 349 7.51 23.17 23.78
N GLY A 350 8.52 22.72 23.01
CA GLY A 350 8.85 21.30 22.79
C GLY A 350 8.13 20.66 21.61
N GLY A 351 7.39 21.42 20.80
CA GLY A 351 6.67 20.94 19.63
C GLY A 351 7.54 20.85 18.38
N ARG A 352 6.99 20.20 17.34
CA ARG A 352 7.54 20.14 16.00
C ARG A 352 6.55 20.70 14.99
N VAL A 353 7.04 21.20 13.86
CA VAL A 353 6.18 21.75 12.79
C VAL A 353 6.54 21.09 11.48
N THR A 354 5.51 20.56 10.78
CA THR A 354 5.61 20.03 9.43
C THR A 354 4.85 20.92 8.44
N LEU A 355 5.41 21.10 7.24
CA LEU A 355 4.76 21.83 6.18
C LEU A 355 4.39 20.90 5.03
N TYR A 356 3.15 21.01 4.58
CA TYR A 356 2.55 20.14 3.55
C TYR A 356 2.81 20.67 2.14
N PHE A 357 3.07 19.73 1.23
CA PHE A 357 3.02 19.93 -0.22
C PHE A 357 2.37 18.74 -0.92
N GLN A 358 1.88 19.01 -2.12
CA GLN A 358 1.43 17.98 -3.04
C GLN A 358 2.55 17.68 -4.06
N GLY A 359 2.88 16.39 -4.24
CA GLY A 359 4.07 15.96 -5.00
C GLY A 359 3.81 15.40 -6.40
N ARG A 360 2.61 15.58 -7.00
CA ARG A 360 2.26 14.89 -8.25
C ARG A 360 1.54 15.74 -9.29
N LEU A 361 0.74 16.70 -8.89
CA LEU A 361 -0.14 17.44 -9.79
C LEU A 361 0.35 18.86 -10.05
N MET A 362 0.09 19.34 -11.25
CA MET A 362 0.40 20.69 -11.69
C MET A 362 -0.88 21.43 -12.05
N ASP A 363 -1.07 22.61 -11.47
CA ASP A 363 -2.15 23.52 -11.83
C ASP A 363 -1.98 24.02 -13.27
N THR A 364 -2.90 23.67 -14.15
CA THR A 364 -2.84 24.05 -15.58
C THR A 364 -2.97 25.55 -15.81
N GLY A 365 -3.45 26.30 -14.82
CA GLY A 365 -3.51 27.76 -14.83
C GLY A 365 -2.24 28.46 -14.31
N SER A 366 -1.25 27.73 -13.77
CA SER A 366 -0.03 28.31 -13.20
C SER A 366 0.98 28.76 -14.27
N ASP A 367 1.85 29.70 -13.91
CA ASP A 367 2.98 30.10 -14.76
C ASP A 367 3.94 28.93 -14.98
N PHE A 368 4.22 28.16 -13.92
CA PHE A 368 5.04 26.96 -14.02
C PHE A 368 4.53 25.98 -15.08
N TYR A 369 3.22 25.74 -15.12
CA TYR A 369 2.66 24.82 -16.11
C TYR A 369 2.84 25.36 -17.54
N ARG A 370 2.63 26.66 -17.75
CA ARG A 370 2.81 27.29 -19.08
C ARG A 370 4.27 27.24 -19.55
N GLU A 371 5.22 27.42 -18.66
CA GLU A 371 6.66 27.51 -18.99
C GLU A 371 7.33 26.14 -19.05
N THR A 372 7.03 25.27 -18.13
CA THR A 372 7.70 23.97 -17.91
C THR A 372 6.73 22.80 -17.89
N GLY A 373 5.60 22.90 -17.21
CA GLY A 373 4.72 21.79 -16.90
C GLY A 373 4.23 21.01 -18.11
N ARG A 374 3.91 21.71 -19.21
CA ARG A 374 3.50 21.08 -20.49
C ARG A 374 4.55 20.16 -21.10
N LYS A 375 5.82 20.36 -20.76
CA LYS A 375 6.93 19.56 -21.26
C LYS A 375 7.20 18.30 -20.41
N ILE A 376 6.65 18.28 -19.20
CA ILE A 376 6.91 17.21 -18.23
C ILE A 376 5.62 16.52 -17.74
N GLU A 377 4.47 16.82 -18.35
CA GLU A 377 3.20 16.16 -18.01
C GLU A 377 3.18 14.71 -18.50
N SER A 378 2.61 13.80 -17.70
CA SER A 378 2.39 12.43 -18.13
C SER A 378 1.32 12.37 -19.22
N LYS A 379 1.59 11.65 -20.31
CA LYS A 379 0.66 11.49 -21.42
C LYS A 379 0.11 10.09 -21.54
N THR A 380 -1.19 10.01 -21.85
CA THR A 380 -1.84 8.77 -22.25
C THR A 380 -1.28 8.26 -23.59
N ARG A 381 -1.64 7.05 -23.98
CA ARG A 381 -1.26 6.51 -25.32
C ARG A 381 -1.84 7.32 -26.51
N TRP A 382 -2.80 8.20 -26.24
CA TRP A 382 -3.42 9.09 -27.22
C TRP A 382 -2.72 10.46 -27.31
N GLY A 383 -1.63 10.66 -26.54
CA GLY A 383 -0.90 11.92 -26.49
C GLY A 383 -1.57 13.02 -25.64
N THR A 384 -2.68 12.72 -24.97
CA THR A 384 -3.36 13.65 -24.08
C THR A 384 -2.81 13.54 -22.66
N PRO A 385 -2.72 14.64 -21.90
CA PRO A 385 -2.33 14.59 -20.49
C PRO A 385 -3.31 13.79 -19.64
N TYR A 386 -2.82 13.18 -18.55
CA TYR A 386 -3.67 12.70 -17.48
C TYR A 386 -4.11 13.88 -16.62
N TYR A 387 -5.40 14.17 -16.63
CA TYR A 387 -5.97 15.22 -15.80
C TYR A 387 -6.72 14.65 -14.59
N GLU A 388 -6.52 15.30 -13.45
CA GLU A 388 -7.39 15.18 -12.29
C GLU A 388 -8.13 16.50 -12.08
N TYR A 389 -9.35 16.40 -11.58
CA TYR A 389 -10.22 17.54 -11.41
C TYR A 389 -10.51 17.72 -9.92
N ASP A 390 -10.27 18.94 -9.43
CA ASP A 390 -10.70 19.33 -8.10
C ASP A 390 -11.88 20.30 -8.19
N ASP A 391 -12.94 20.01 -7.45
CA ASP A 391 -14.20 20.75 -7.47
C ASP A 391 -14.39 21.70 -6.28
N LYS A 392 -13.39 21.80 -5.39
CA LYS A 392 -13.47 22.59 -4.16
C LYS A 392 -12.97 24.03 -4.29
N TYR A 393 -13.16 24.66 -5.46
CA TYR A 393 -12.65 26.01 -5.72
C TYR A 393 -13.68 27.12 -5.61
N CYS A 394 -14.91 26.84 -5.21
CA CYS A 394 -15.94 27.84 -5.00
C CYS A 394 -16.91 27.42 -3.88
N HIS A 395 -17.56 28.41 -3.25
CA HIS A 395 -18.53 28.17 -2.17
C HIS A 395 -19.89 27.66 -2.66
N SER A 396 -20.21 27.89 -3.92
CA SER A 396 -21.50 27.47 -4.47
C SER A 396 -21.46 26.02 -4.89
N ASP A 397 -22.27 25.14 -4.28
CA ASP A 397 -22.44 23.74 -4.69
C ASP A 397 -22.80 23.60 -6.16
N TYR A 398 -23.53 24.56 -6.69
CA TYR A 398 -23.92 24.59 -8.09
C TYR A 398 -22.73 24.90 -9.01
N LEU A 399 -21.85 25.84 -8.61
CA LEU A 399 -20.62 26.13 -9.34
C LEU A 399 -19.58 25.04 -9.19
N HIS A 400 -19.51 24.33 -8.06
CA HIS A 400 -18.65 23.15 -7.89
C HIS A 400 -18.90 22.11 -8.99
N TYR A 401 -20.17 21.89 -9.35
CA TYR A 401 -20.52 20.93 -10.37
C TYR A 401 -20.02 21.30 -11.77
N PHE A 402 -19.95 22.61 -12.08
CA PHE A 402 -19.60 23.11 -13.41
C PHE A 402 -18.19 23.71 -13.52
N SER A 403 -17.52 24.01 -12.42
CA SER A 403 -16.25 24.75 -12.39
C SER A 403 -15.08 23.88 -11.90
N LYS A 404 -14.97 22.65 -12.41
CA LYS A 404 -13.85 21.77 -12.08
C LYS A 404 -12.55 22.27 -12.66
N LYS A 405 -11.56 22.51 -11.79
CA LYS A 405 -10.23 22.93 -12.22
C LYS A 405 -9.39 21.72 -12.61
N PRO A 406 -8.81 21.68 -13.83
CA PRO A 406 -7.94 20.59 -14.23
C PRO A 406 -6.53 20.75 -13.66
N PHE A 407 -5.98 19.64 -13.15
CA PHE A 407 -4.58 19.49 -12.78
C PHE A 407 -3.95 18.42 -13.65
N ALA A 408 -2.82 18.71 -14.26
CA ALA A 408 -2.08 17.74 -15.03
C ALA A 408 -1.16 16.91 -14.13
N ALA A 409 -1.17 15.59 -14.29
CA ALA A 409 -0.23 14.72 -13.60
C ALA A 409 1.16 14.85 -14.23
N VAL A 410 2.18 15.02 -13.41
CA VAL A 410 3.58 15.07 -13.86
C VAL A 410 4.08 13.68 -14.25
N CYS A 411 4.97 13.60 -15.23
CA CYS A 411 5.81 12.43 -15.42
C CYS A 411 6.97 12.50 -14.42
N PRO A 412 6.99 11.63 -13.39
CA PRO A 412 8.01 11.70 -12.36
C PRO A 412 9.39 11.25 -12.85
N SER A 413 9.53 10.85 -14.12
CA SER A 413 10.83 10.55 -14.73
C SER A 413 11.60 11.81 -15.12
N CYS A 414 10.94 12.98 -15.23
CA CYS A 414 11.57 14.23 -15.68
C CYS A 414 12.39 14.88 -14.55
N GLU A 415 13.63 15.26 -14.86
CA GLU A 415 14.59 15.81 -13.90
C GLU A 415 14.12 17.15 -13.32
N GLU A 416 13.43 17.97 -14.12
CA GLU A 416 12.88 19.26 -13.68
C GLU A 416 11.96 19.11 -12.46
N TRP A 417 11.23 17.99 -12.40
CA TRP A 417 10.37 17.69 -11.24
C TRP A 417 11.18 17.27 -10.02
N HIS A 418 12.22 16.46 -10.20
CA HIS A 418 13.11 16.06 -9.11
C HIS A 418 13.73 17.27 -8.43
N GLU A 419 14.31 18.17 -9.24
CA GLU A 419 14.95 19.40 -8.77
C GLU A 419 13.94 20.35 -8.09
N LEU A 420 12.72 20.45 -8.62
CA LEU A 420 11.68 21.27 -8.01
C LEU A 420 11.29 20.76 -6.63
N MET A 421 11.04 19.46 -6.49
CA MET A 421 10.67 18.87 -5.20
C MET A 421 11.80 19.01 -4.18
N ALA A 422 13.04 18.81 -4.60
CA ALA A 422 14.20 19.03 -3.74
C ALA A 422 14.31 20.50 -3.28
N ARG A 423 14.13 21.48 -4.19
CA ARG A 423 14.14 22.90 -3.82
C ARG A 423 13.03 23.27 -2.85
N HIS A 424 11.83 22.68 -2.99
CA HIS A 424 10.75 22.89 -2.03
C HIS A 424 11.11 22.37 -0.64
N ALA A 425 11.75 21.19 -0.56
CA ALA A 425 12.21 20.66 0.72
C ALA A 425 13.24 21.58 1.38
N ASP A 426 14.23 22.01 0.63
CA ASP A 426 15.26 22.93 1.11
C ASP A 426 14.65 24.27 1.59
N TRP A 427 13.70 24.81 0.83
CA TRP A 427 12.99 26.02 1.22
C TRP A 427 12.19 25.85 2.52
N VAL A 428 11.44 24.75 2.67
CA VAL A 428 10.68 24.45 3.91
C VAL A 428 11.62 24.42 5.12
N TYR A 429 12.76 23.76 5.00
CA TYR A 429 13.75 23.71 6.08
C TYR A 429 14.33 25.10 6.37
N SER A 430 14.52 25.95 5.36
CA SER A 430 14.99 27.34 5.54
C SER A 430 13.97 28.24 6.25
N LEU A 431 12.66 27.86 6.22
CA LEU A 431 11.62 28.51 7.01
C LEU A 431 11.66 28.12 8.50
N GLY A 432 12.48 27.12 8.86
CA GLY A 432 12.63 26.62 10.22
C GLY A 432 11.72 25.46 10.58
N ALA A 433 10.98 24.88 9.61
CA ALA A 433 10.16 23.70 9.86
C ALA A 433 11.01 22.44 10.13
N ASP A 434 10.49 21.55 10.97
CA ASP A 434 11.16 20.31 11.34
C ASP A 434 10.98 19.20 10.28
N ALA A 435 9.92 19.25 9.48
CA ALA A 435 9.69 18.31 8.40
C ALA A 435 8.93 18.89 7.21
N ILE A 436 9.13 18.26 6.05
CA ILE A 436 8.26 18.39 4.90
C ILE A 436 7.41 17.14 4.75
N LEU A 437 6.12 17.33 4.44
CA LEU A 437 5.21 16.25 4.10
C LEU A 437 4.76 16.40 2.65
N TYR A 438 5.11 15.43 1.80
CA TYR A 438 4.64 15.35 0.42
C TYR A 438 3.47 14.37 0.31
N ASP A 439 2.29 14.89 -0.02
CA ASP A 439 1.15 14.06 -0.39
C ASP A 439 1.26 13.57 -1.85
N HIS A 440 0.62 12.46 -2.17
CA HIS A 440 0.56 11.82 -3.49
C HIS A 440 1.92 11.37 -4.07
N LEU A 441 3.02 11.49 -3.34
CA LEU A 441 4.33 11.09 -3.83
C LEU A 441 4.67 9.64 -3.47
N GLY A 442 4.38 9.20 -2.23
CA GLY A 442 4.70 7.85 -1.76
C GLY A 442 3.84 6.73 -2.37
N GLY A 443 2.63 7.04 -2.79
CA GLY A 443 1.77 6.07 -3.43
C GLY A 443 0.50 6.69 -4.00
N MET A 444 0.31 6.52 -5.29
CA MET A 444 -0.92 6.76 -6.04
C MET A 444 -0.96 5.77 -7.19
N THR A 445 -2.14 5.44 -7.68
CA THR A 445 -2.27 4.58 -8.87
C THR A 445 -1.32 5.05 -9.97
N PRO A 446 -0.44 4.19 -10.48
CA PRO A 446 0.53 4.59 -11.49
C PRO A 446 -0.15 4.94 -12.81
N TYR A 447 0.31 6.02 -13.41
CA TYR A 447 -0.06 6.40 -14.78
C TYR A 447 1.11 6.11 -15.72
N PRO A 448 1.10 5.03 -16.52
CA PRO A 448 2.12 4.82 -17.53
C PRO A 448 2.20 6.03 -18.45
N CYS A 449 3.37 6.64 -18.59
CA CYS A 449 3.56 7.78 -19.46
C CYS A 449 4.03 7.33 -20.84
N PHE A 450 3.30 7.71 -21.88
CA PHE A 450 3.59 7.34 -23.26
C PHE A 450 4.31 8.45 -24.06
N ASP A 451 4.77 9.51 -23.40
CA ASP A 451 5.61 10.51 -24.08
C ASP A 451 7.04 9.98 -24.26
N GLU A 452 7.40 9.66 -25.49
CA GLU A 452 8.72 9.09 -25.82
C GLU A 452 9.87 10.11 -25.67
N SER A 453 9.57 11.40 -25.48
CA SER A 453 10.59 12.41 -25.20
C SER A 453 11.04 12.42 -23.73
N HIS A 454 10.31 11.73 -22.84
CA HIS A 454 10.63 11.64 -21.42
C HIS A 454 11.65 10.53 -21.14
N PRO A 455 12.59 10.72 -20.18
CA PRO A 455 13.67 9.77 -19.91
C PRO A 455 13.19 8.57 -19.07
N HIS A 456 12.28 7.78 -19.62
CA HIS A 456 11.80 6.57 -18.97
C HIS A 456 12.90 5.51 -18.93
N LEU A 457 13.02 4.79 -17.82
CA LEU A 457 13.95 3.67 -17.74
C LEU A 457 13.59 2.62 -18.81
N MET A 458 14.57 2.20 -19.62
CA MET A 458 14.42 1.23 -20.72
C MET A 458 13.33 1.64 -21.75
N ASP A 459 13.03 2.93 -21.88
CA ASP A 459 11.98 3.48 -22.74
C ASP A 459 10.59 2.84 -22.52
N LYS A 460 10.33 2.36 -21.29
CA LYS A 460 9.09 1.68 -20.92
C LYS A 460 8.10 2.63 -20.22
N PRO A 461 6.90 2.83 -20.79
CA PRO A 461 5.84 3.62 -20.14
C PRO A 461 5.51 3.14 -18.73
N SER A 462 5.51 1.83 -18.51
CA SER A 462 5.19 1.20 -17.23
C SER A 462 6.25 1.38 -16.13
N LEU A 463 7.46 1.81 -16.47
CA LEU A 463 8.53 2.13 -15.53
C LEU A 463 8.58 3.62 -15.19
N SER A 464 7.89 4.47 -15.95
CA SER A 464 7.93 5.93 -15.78
C SER A 464 7.58 6.36 -14.37
N HIS A 465 6.54 5.77 -13.79
CA HIS A 465 5.96 6.20 -12.52
C HIS A 465 6.77 5.75 -11.30
N ALA A 466 6.98 4.44 -11.15
CA ALA A 466 7.67 3.90 -9.97
C ALA A 466 9.14 4.34 -9.94
N GLN A 467 9.87 4.15 -11.04
CA GLN A 467 11.28 4.51 -11.13
C GLN A 467 11.51 6.03 -11.06
N GLY A 468 10.61 6.81 -11.67
CA GLY A 468 10.65 8.26 -11.56
C GLY A 468 10.47 8.74 -10.13
N ARG A 469 9.46 8.21 -9.41
CA ARG A 469 9.23 8.54 -7.99
C ARG A 469 10.41 8.15 -7.09
N LEU A 470 11.03 6.99 -7.30
CA LEU A 470 12.24 6.62 -6.54
C LEU A 470 13.32 7.69 -6.64
N ARG A 471 13.53 8.26 -7.85
CA ARG A 471 14.49 9.35 -8.06
C ARG A 471 14.07 10.64 -7.34
N VAL A 472 12.77 11.00 -7.39
CA VAL A 472 12.24 12.15 -6.63
C VAL A 472 12.46 11.96 -5.13
N HIS A 473 12.10 10.79 -4.58
CA HIS A 473 12.30 10.49 -3.16
C HIS A 473 13.76 10.59 -2.75
N LYS A 474 14.67 10.07 -3.56
CA LYS A 474 16.11 10.16 -3.31
C LYS A 474 16.58 11.61 -3.24
N LYS A 475 16.18 12.45 -4.19
CA LYS A 475 16.54 13.88 -4.19
C LYS A 475 16.00 14.64 -2.98
N ILE A 476 14.76 14.37 -2.57
CA ILE A 476 14.19 14.96 -1.36
C ILE A 476 14.97 14.51 -0.11
N ARG A 477 15.29 13.20 -0.04
CA ARG A 477 16.04 12.65 1.09
C ARG A 477 17.42 13.29 1.23
N GLU A 478 18.13 13.53 0.13
CA GLU A 478 19.42 14.24 0.11
C GLU A 478 19.32 15.64 0.73
N GLN A 479 18.18 16.33 0.61
CA GLN A 479 17.97 17.62 1.28
C GLN A 479 17.75 17.44 2.79
N ALA A 480 16.91 16.46 3.18
CA ALA A 480 16.65 16.17 4.59
C ALA A 480 17.94 15.75 5.34
N GLU A 481 18.86 15.05 4.68
CA GLU A 481 20.13 14.59 5.27
C GLU A 481 21.14 15.69 5.53
N ARG A 482 20.94 16.89 5.01
CA ARG A 482 21.80 18.06 5.32
C ARG A 482 21.65 18.56 6.77
N SER A 483 20.62 18.10 7.47
CA SER A 483 20.37 18.40 8.87
C SER A 483 20.02 17.15 9.66
N GLU A 484 20.50 17.03 10.87
CA GLU A 484 20.16 15.91 11.78
C GLU A 484 18.72 15.97 12.28
N THR A 485 18.08 17.14 12.24
CA THR A 485 16.74 17.36 12.77
C THR A 485 15.64 17.34 11.70
N CYS A 486 15.97 17.69 10.45
CA CYS A 486 14.99 17.74 9.37
C CYS A 486 14.51 16.35 8.97
N ALA A 487 13.20 16.16 8.91
CA ALA A 487 12.56 14.92 8.50
C ALA A 487 11.81 15.06 7.16
N TYR A 488 11.65 13.95 6.49
CA TYR A 488 10.85 13.80 5.28
C TYR A 488 9.72 12.82 5.51
N MET A 489 8.49 13.24 5.22
CA MET A 489 7.29 12.42 5.33
C MET A 489 6.55 12.38 4.00
N THR A 490 5.83 11.30 3.72
CA THR A 490 5.02 11.18 2.50
C THR A 490 3.77 10.34 2.72
N GLY A 491 2.76 10.56 1.88
CA GLY A 491 1.50 9.80 1.93
C GLY A 491 1.62 8.42 1.30
N ASN A 492 0.76 7.54 1.77
CA ASN A 492 0.53 6.16 1.31
C ASN A 492 1.68 5.16 1.54
N VAL A 493 1.30 3.88 1.54
CA VAL A 493 2.17 2.77 1.93
C VAL A 493 2.52 1.92 0.71
N THR A 494 3.79 1.88 0.36
CA THR A 494 4.35 0.92 -0.61
C THR A 494 5.76 0.52 -0.19
N ASP A 495 6.13 -0.72 -0.44
CA ASP A 495 7.46 -1.25 -0.13
C ASP A 495 8.58 -0.50 -0.86
N ALA A 496 8.38 -0.19 -2.15
CA ALA A 496 9.37 0.48 -2.99
C ALA A 496 9.71 1.90 -2.48
N HIS A 497 8.69 2.70 -2.14
CA HIS A 497 8.89 4.10 -1.78
C HIS A 497 9.13 4.30 -0.28
N SER A 498 8.69 3.36 0.58
CA SER A 498 8.82 3.46 2.05
C SER A 498 10.24 3.41 2.59
N GLN A 499 11.24 3.23 1.74
CA GLN A 499 12.63 3.22 2.16
C GLN A 499 13.25 4.61 2.33
N PHE A 500 12.63 5.68 1.84
CA PHE A 500 13.20 7.03 1.85
C PHE A 500 12.63 7.96 2.93
N PRO A 501 11.32 7.96 3.25
CA PRO A 501 10.75 8.85 4.25
C PRO A 501 11.05 8.37 5.67
N ASP A 502 11.09 9.31 6.62
CA ASP A 502 11.17 9.02 8.04
C ASP A 502 9.85 8.45 8.59
N CYS A 503 8.72 8.82 8.00
CA CYS A 503 7.40 8.32 8.36
C CYS A 503 6.48 8.33 7.15
N LEU A 504 5.64 7.31 7.04
CA LEU A 504 4.56 7.24 6.07
C LEU A 504 3.27 7.70 6.71
N TYR A 505 2.56 8.54 6.00
CA TYR A 505 1.24 8.92 6.39
C TYR A 505 0.21 8.08 5.60
N CYS A 506 -0.60 7.33 6.30
CA CYS A 506 -1.66 6.54 5.73
C CYS A 506 -2.98 7.30 5.85
N ALA A 507 -3.34 8.07 4.82
CA ALA A 507 -4.64 8.70 4.74
C ALA A 507 -5.69 7.60 4.59
N GLY A 508 -6.35 7.33 5.67
CA GLY A 508 -7.50 6.53 5.89
C GLY A 508 -8.07 5.74 4.75
N SER A 509 -8.41 4.63 5.02
CA SER A 509 -9.43 3.74 4.51
C SER A 509 -9.45 2.61 5.50
N PHE A 510 -10.01 2.86 6.67
CA PHE A 510 -10.28 1.78 7.61
C PHE A 510 -11.79 1.57 7.60
N PRO A 511 -12.32 0.64 6.75
CA PRO A 511 -13.75 0.30 6.78
C PRO A 511 -14.11 -0.16 8.19
N GLY A 512 -15.23 0.33 8.69
CA GLY A 512 -15.77 -0.06 10.00
C GLY A 512 -15.32 0.79 11.18
N ILE A 513 -14.37 1.72 11.04
CA ILE A 513 -14.14 2.78 12.01
C ILE A 513 -14.93 3.99 11.54
N LYS A 514 -16.11 4.22 12.14
CA LYS A 514 -16.93 5.42 11.86
C LYS A 514 -16.07 6.65 12.12
N GLY A 515 -15.93 7.52 11.13
CA GLY A 515 -15.15 8.75 11.25
C GLY A 515 -13.84 8.79 10.46
N THR A 516 -13.37 7.70 9.86
CA THR A 516 -12.20 7.71 8.96
C THR A 516 -12.57 8.06 7.51
N GLY A 517 -13.68 8.75 7.31
CA GLY A 517 -14.24 9.04 6.00
C GLY A 517 -13.36 9.91 5.13
N THR A 518 -12.52 9.31 4.32
CA THR A 518 -12.02 9.90 3.07
C THR A 518 -11.63 8.88 2.02
N SER A 519 -12.11 7.69 2.05
CA SER A 519 -12.36 7.02 0.79
C SER A 519 -13.83 7.19 0.52
N LEU A 520 -14.17 8.01 -0.45
CA LEU A 520 -15.33 7.70 -1.27
C LEU A 520 -15.18 6.21 -1.56
N PRO A 521 -16.16 5.35 -1.22
CA PRO A 521 -16.17 4.03 -1.78
C PRO A 521 -15.96 4.25 -3.27
N VAL A 522 -14.92 3.66 -3.83
CA VAL A 522 -14.86 3.52 -5.28
C VAL A 522 -16.22 2.95 -5.62
N ALA A 523 -16.99 3.68 -6.42
CA ALA A 523 -18.36 3.27 -6.76
C ALA A 523 -18.26 1.85 -7.30
N GLY A 524 -18.63 0.88 -6.52
CA GLY A 524 -18.43 -0.55 -6.75
C GLY A 524 -18.36 -1.37 -5.47
N ASP A 525 -17.71 -0.89 -4.42
CA ASP A 525 -17.53 -1.69 -3.19
C ASP A 525 -18.73 -1.57 -2.20
N ALA A 526 -19.54 -0.52 -2.30
CA ALA A 526 -20.67 -0.28 -1.38
C ALA A 526 -22.06 -0.57 -1.97
N ALA A 527 -22.16 -0.87 -3.27
CA ALA A 527 -23.45 -0.96 -3.97
C ALA A 527 -23.97 -2.40 -4.16
N LEU A 528 -23.21 -3.42 -3.75
CA LEU A 528 -23.67 -4.81 -3.91
C LEU A 528 -24.21 -5.32 -2.58
N GLY A 529 -25.50 -5.03 -2.40
CA GLY A 529 -26.29 -5.54 -1.30
C GLY A 529 -26.33 -7.07 -1.26
N ASN A 530 -26.47 -7.60 -0.03
CA ASN A 530 -26.85 -8.99 0.26
C ASN A 530 -25.96 -10.09 -0.34
N THR A 531 -24.67 -10.11 0.04
CA THR A 531 -23.95 -11.38 0.11
C THR A 531 -23.77 -11.75 1.58
N GLU A 532 -24.07 -12.97 1.95
CA GLU A 532 -23.82 -13.53 3.29
C GLU A 532 -22.31 -13.57 3.65
N SER A 533 -21.43 -13.27 2.70
CA SER A 533 -19.99 -13.19 2.89
C SER A 533 -19.61 -11.81 3.41
N PRO A 534 -18.92 -11.73 4.55
CA PRO A 534 -18.37 -10.48 5.05
C PRO A 534 -17.37 -9.91 4.02
N GLY A 535 -17.41 -8.60 3.82
CA GLY A 535 -16.48 -7.90 2.93
C GLY A 535 -15.01 -8.05 3.35
N PRO A 536 -14.06 -7.47 2.58
CA PRO A 536 -12.65 -7.47 2.95
C PRO A 536 -12.44 -6.92 4.38
N MET A 537 -11.70 -7.66 5.19
CA MET A 537 -11.30 -7.23 6.52
C MET A 537 -9.91 -6.62 6.44
N ILE A 538 -9.73 -5.44 7.05
CA ILE A 538 -8.40 -4.83 7.15
C ILE A 538 -7.50 -5.74 7.98
N MET A 539 -6.29 -5.94 7.49
CA MET A 539 -5.25 -6.73 8.13
C MET A 539 -3.91 -5.99 8.08
N PRO A 540 -3.70 -4.96 8.91
CA PRO A 540 -2.47 -4.18 8.94
C PRO A 540 -1.23 -5.00 9.26
N ASP A 541 -1.42 -6.16 9.89
CA ASP A 541 -0.39 -7.15 10.18
C ASP A 541 0.45 -7.47 8.95
N LEU A 542 -0.16 -7.57 7.76
CA LEU A 542 0.56 -7.94 6.53
C LEU A 542 1.75 -7.02 6.25
N PHE A 543 1.51 -5.71 6.23
CA PHE A 543 2.59 -4.75 5.96
C PHE A 543 3.48 -4.54 7.20
N ARG A 544 2.88 -4.41 8.39
CA ARG A 544 3.60 -4.16 9.65
C ARG A 544 4.55 -5.28 10.02
N PHE A 545 4.14 -6.54 9.84
CA PHE A 545 4.99 -7.70 10.10
C PHE A 545 6.10 -7.85 9.05
N THR A 546 5.79 -7.57 7.77
CA THR A 546 6.78 -7.63 6.69
C THR A 546 7.85 -6.55 6.84
N PHE A 547 7.47 -5.32 7.24
CA PHE A 547 8.36 -4.17 7.37
C PHE A 547 8.19 -3.46 8.74
N PRO A 548 8.55 -4.13 9.84
CA PRO A 548 8.25 -3.65 11.20
C PRO A 548 8.95 -2.33 11.56
N GLN A 549 10.05 -1.99 10.89
CA GLN A 549 10.80 -0.74 11.09
C GLN A 549 10.15 0.49 10.44
N THR A 550 9.15 0.32 9.58
CA THR A 550 8.48 1.44 8.90
C THR A 550 7.53 2.14 9.87
N LEU A 551 7.76 3.44 10.11
CA LEU A 551 6.85 4.25 10.91
C LEU A 551 5.67 4.71 10.06
N ILE A 552 4.47 4.59 10.62
CA ILE A 552 3.21 4.89 9.92
C ILE A 552 2.30 5.70 10.83
N THR A 553 1.68 6.75 10.29
CA THR A 553 0.62 7.47 10.95
C THR A 553 -0.74 7.05 10.41
N ILE A 554 -1.78 7.10 11.26
CA ILE A 554 -3.16 6.92 10.86
C ILE A 554 -3.91 8.24 11.04
N ARG A 555 -4.58 8.68 9.99
CA ARG A 555 -5.37 9.92 10.01
C ARG A 555 -6.77 9.68 10.55
N ASN A 556 -7.14 10.52 11.52
CA ASN A 556 -8.51 10.77 11.90
C ASN A 556 -8.95 12.13 11.36
N PRO A 557 -9.89 12.20 10.41
CA PRO A 557 -10.38 13.46 9.85
C PRO A 557 -11.36 14.21 10.78
N ASN A 558 -11.66 13.65 11.93
CA ASN A 558 -12.54 14.26 12.93
C ASN A 558 -11.74 15.09 13.92
N PRO A 559 -12.34 16.13 14.52
CA PRO A 559 -11.68 16.98 15.48
C PRO A 559 -11.36 16.30 16.82
N SER A 560 -11.86 15.08 17.05
CA SER A 560 -11.49 14.24 18.21
C SER A 560 -11.05 12.86 17.75
N VAL A 561 -10.05 12.29 18.43
CA VAL A 561 -9.62 10.90 18.21
C VAL A 561 -10.50 10.00 19.05
N SER A 562 -11.37 9.21 18.43
CA SER A 562 -12.17 8.25 19.15
C SER A 562 -11.31 7.22 19.89
N ARG A 563 -11.76 6.77 21.06
CA ARG A 563 -11.09 5.72 21.86
C ARG A 563 -10.79 4.48 21.02
N ARG A 564 -11.71 4.08 20.16
CA ARG A 564 -11.56 2.93 19.25
C ARG A 564 -10.40 3.10 18.26
N LEU A 565 -10.27 4.28 17.63
CA LEU A 565 -9.15 4.56 16.73
C LEU A 565 -7.82 4.64 17.48
N ALA A 566 -7.81 5.22 18.69
CA ALA A 566 -6.64 5.30 19.54
C ALA A 566 -6.13 3.90 19.92
N ASN A 567 -7.02 2.99 20.29
CA ASN A 567 -6.70 1.60 20.62
C ASN A 567 -6.23 0.80 19.41
N PHE A 568 -6.86 1.01 18.26
CA PHE A 568 -6.39 0.43 17.00
C PHE A 568 -4.95 0.88 16.68
N ALA A 569 -4.67 2.16 16.83
CA ALA A 569 -3.32 2.68 16.62
C ALA A 569 -2.31 2.11 17.64
N LEU A 570 -2.71 1.91 18.90
CA LEU A 570 -1.87 1.26 19.91
C LEU A 570 -1.56 -0.18 19.53
N LEU A 571 -2.59 -0.95 19.16
CA LEU A 571 -2.47 -2.38 18.79
C LEU A 571 -1.45 -2.61 17.67
N TYR A 572 -1.44 -1.74 16.66
CA TYR A 572 -0.56 -1.89 15.50
C TYR A 572 0.71 -1.01 15.54
N GLY A 573 0.94 -0.28 16.63
CA GLY A 573 2.09 0.62 16.76
C GLY A 573 2.04 1.80 15.79
N PHE A 574 0.85 2.27 15.43
CA PHE A 574 0.68 3.44 14.56
C PHE A 574 0.73 4.72 15.39
N LYS A 575 1.22 5.79 14.77
CA LYS A 575 1.12 7.14 15.28
C LYS A 575 -0.21 7.75 14.83
N LEU A 576 -0.79 8.62 15.65
CA LEU A 576 -2.08 9.23 15.33
C LEU A 576 -1.92 10.54 14.56
N GLU A 577 -2.83 10.80 13.64
CA GLU A 577 -3.05 12.10 13.05
C GLU A 577 -4.49 12.54 13.31
N MET A 578 -4.66 13.73 13.90
CA MET A 578 -5.94 14.41 14.00
C MET A 578 -5.94 15.58 13.02
N GLU A 579 -7.00 15.73 12.24
CA GLU A 579 -7.07 16.75 11.19
C GLU A 579 -8.28 17.66 11.34
N LEU A 580 -8.03 18.96 11.34
CA LEU A 580 -9.06 19.98 11.28
C LEU A 580 -9.19 20.52 9.85
N ARG A 581 -10.20 20.08 9.13
CA ARG A 581 -10.42 20.43 7.72
C ARG A 581 -11.35 21.63 7.52
N ASN A 582 -12.36 21.78 8.37
CA ASN A 582 -13.47 22.67 8.12
C ASN A 582 -13.51 23.84 9.09
N PHE A 583 -14.17 24.91 8.70
CA PHE A 583 -14.40 26.07 9.54
C PHE A 583 -15.22 25.73 10.80
N THR A 584 -16.17 24.81 10.68
CA THR A 584 -16.99 24.32 11.81
C THR A 584 -16.16 23.61 12.88
N ASP A 585 -15.01 23.03 12.53
CA ASP A 585 -14.12 22.40 13.49
C ASP A 585 -13.48 23.42 14.45
N LYS A 586 -13.43 24.70 14.07
CA LYS A 586 -12.91 25.80 14.88
C LYS A 586 -13.75 26.04 16.13
N GLU A 587 -15.07 26.04 16.00
CA GLU A 587 -16.00 26.20 17.13
C GLU A 587 -15.88 25.02 18.09
N PHE A 588 -15.79 23.80 17.54
CA PHE A 588 -15.62 22.57 18.32
C PHE A 588 -14.37 22.59 19.20
N ILE A 589 -13.24 23.09 18.70
CA ILE A 589 -11.98 23.16 19.44
C ILE A 589 -12.10 24.10 20.66
N LEU A 590 -12.81 25.20 20.51
CA LEU A 590 -12.93 26.21 21.57
C LEU A 590 -13.83 25.74 22.72
N ASP A 591 -14.77 24.82 22.44
CA ASP A 591 -15.77 24.33 23.40
C ASP A 591 -15.39 22.98 24.05
N ASP A 592 -14.19 22.41 23.77
CA ASP A 592 -13.80 21.05 24.11
C ASP A 592 -13.24 20.88 25.55
N GLU A 593 -13.66 21.69 26.51
CA GLU A 593 -13.32 21.46 27.91
C GLU A 593 -14.11 20.26 28.47
N GLY A 594 -13.41 19.13 28.73
CA GLY A 594 -14.00 17.94 29.38
C GLY A 594 -14.32 16.77 28.45
N ASN A 595 -13.90 16.80 27.19
CA ASN A 595 -14.07 15.68 26.27
C ASN A 595 -13.29 14.44 26.72
N GLU A 596 -13.99 13.32 26.96
CA GLU A 596 -13.40 12.05 27.43
C GLU A 596 -12.41 11.47 26.41
N ASP A 597 -12.65 11.58 25.12
CA ASP A 597 -11.75 11.12 24.08
C ASP A 597 -10.40 11.88 24.10
N ARG A 598 -10.44 13.18 24.39
CA ARG A 598 -9.26 14.00 24.59
C ARG A 598 -8.43 13.55 25.79
N LEU A 599 -9.10 13.30 26.92
CA LEU A 599 -8.44 12.78 28.11
C LEU A 599 -7.78 11.44 27.81
N TYR A 600 -8.52 10.53 27.18
CA TYR A 600 -8.03 9.21 26.82
C TYR A 600 -6.84 9.27 25.85
N SER A 601 -6.92 10.09 24.81
CA SER A 601 -5.81 10.28 23.84
C SER A 601 -4.53 10.76 24.54
N ARG A 602 -4.66 11.69 25.51
CA ARG A 602 -3.52 12.17 26.31
C ARG A 602 -2.96 11.08 27.24
N GLN A 603 -3.81 10.28 27.85
CA GLN A 603 -3.39 9.16 28.69
C GLN A 603 -2.67 8.09 27.86
N LEU A 604 -3.20 7.79 26.67
CA LEU A 604 -2.56 6.89 25.72
C LEU A 604 -1.16 7.38 25.27
N ALA A 605 -1.02 8.68 25.01
CA ALA A 605 0.27 9.26 24.68
C ALA A 605 1.28 9.15 25.83
N ARG A 606 0.82 9.29 27.08
CA ARG A 606 1.64 9.05 28.28
C ARG A 606 2.08 7.60 28.40
N LEU A 607 1.14 6.65 28.22
CA LEU A 607 1.45 5.21 28.19
C LEU A 607 2.51 4.89 27.14
N ARG A 608 2.35 5.41 25.92
CA ARG A 608 3.32 5.23 24.84
C ARG A 608 4.71 5.80 25.19
N SER A 609 4.74 6.98 25.80
CA SER A 609 6.01 7.58 26.18
C SER A 609 6.69 6.86 27.35
N ALA A 610 5.91 6.34 28.30
CA ALA A 610 6.42 5.58 29.45
C ALA A 610 7.00 4.21 29.04
N HIS A 611 6.43 3.59 28.00
CA HIS A 611 6.82 2.28 27.45
C HIS A 611 7.29 2.40 26.00
N GLY A 612 8.02 3.49 25.69
CA GLY A 612 8.42 3.82 24.31
C GLY A 612 9.37 2.80 23.69
N ASP A 613 10.15 2.12 24.49
CA ASP A 613 11.02 1.02 24.09
C ASP A 613 10.26 -0.17 23.46
N TYR A 614 9.01 -0.41 23.87
CA TYR A 614 8.10 -1.35 23.21
C TYR A 614 7.20 -0.67 22.16
N LEU A 615 6.53 0.42 22.53
CA LEU A 615 5.38 0.95 21.78
C LEU A 615 5.76 1.97 20.69
N LEU A 616 6.94 2.60 20.77
CA LEU A 616 7.42 3.58 19.80
C LEU A 616 8.62 3.08 18.99
N GLU A 617 9.50 2.31 19.61
CA GLU A 617 10.78 1.84 19.03
C GLU A 617 10.82 0.31 18.88
N GLY A 618 9.91 -0.43 19.53
CA GLY A 618 9.86 -1.89 19.49
C GLY A 618 9.47 -2.45 18.11
N ARG A 619 9.96 -3.65 17.84
CA ARG A 619 9.65 -4.39 16.62
C ARG A 619 8.28 -5.04 16.73
N PHE A 620 7.39 -4.77 15.78
CA PHE A 620 6.08 -5.40 15.69
C PHE A 620 6.19 -6.85 15.22
N LEU A 621 5.58 -7.79 15.94
CA LEU A 621 5.62 -9.24 15.67
C LEU A 621 4.25 -9.86 15.35
N ALA A 622 3.21 -9.06 15.16
CA ALA A 622 1.83 -9.57 15.04
C ALA A 622 1.46 -10.49 16.21
N GLN A 623 1.05 -11.73 15.93
CA GLN A 623 0.74 -12.74 16.95
C GLN A 623 1.74 -13.91 16.92
N GLU A 624 2.98 -13.66 16.57
CA GLU A 624 3.97 -14.71 16.40
C GLU A 624 4.25 -15.50 17.70
N GLY A 625 3.84 -16.78 17.71
CA GLY A 625 3.98 -17.65 18.87
C GLY A 625 3.02 -17.34 20.03
N LEU A 626 2.21 -16.28 19.92
CA LEU A 626 1.22 -15.92 20.93
C LEU A 626 -0.02 -16.80 20.81
N THR A 627 -0.41 -17.44 21.90
CA THR A 627 -1.73 -18.05 22.04
C THR A 627 -2.65 -17.06 22.74
N ASN A 628 -3.72 -16.67 22.07
CA ASN A 628 -4.81 -15.87 22.64
C ASN A 628 -6.04 -16.75 22.75
N GLY A 629 -6.45 -17.08 23.98
CA GLY A 629 -7.59 -17.93 24.27
C GLY A 629 -8.95 -17.22 24.20
N ASN A 630 -8.97 -15.91 23.90
CA ASN A 630 -10.19 -15.13 23.76
C ASN A 630 -10.20 -14.38 22.42
N GLU A 631 -10.96 -14.87 21.45
CA GLU A 631 -11.06 -14.27 20.12
C GLU A 631 -11.70 -12.88 20.08
N GLN A 632 -12.43 -12.48 21.14
CA GLN A 632 -13.02 -11.14 21.24
C GLN A 632 -12.00 -10.08 21.66
N VAL A 633 -10.86 -10.50 22.23
CA VAL A 633 -9.74 -9.62 22.56
C VAL A 633 -8.70 -9.69 21.45
N LYS A 634 -8.45 -8.59 20.77
CA LYS A 634 -7.39 -8.47 19.80
C LYS A 634 -6.04 -8.36 20.49
N ALA A 635 -5.02 -9.00 19.96
CA ALA A 635 -3.68 -9.02 20.56
C ALA A 635 -2.58 -8.84 19.50
N ALA A 636 -1.50 -8.17 19.87
CA ALA A 636 -0.29 -8.06 19.08
C ALA A 636 0.96 -8.01 19.99
N LEU A 637 2.06 -8.55 19.47
CA LEU A 637 3.34 -8.57 20.17
C LEU A 637 4.27 -7.48 19.66
N PHE A 638 5.04 -6.94 20.60
CA PHE A 638 6.17 -6.05 20.34
C PHE A 638 7.41 -6.59 21.03
N GLU A 639 8.56 -6.44 20.38
CA GLU A 639 9.84 -6.87 20.90
C GLU A 639 10.77 -5.67 21.05
N ARG A 640 11.28 -5.51 22.25
CA ARG A 640 12.31 -4.52 22.60
C ARG A 640 13.68 -4.94 22.06
N ALA A 641 14.62 -4.02 21.96
CA ALA A 641 15.95 -4.25 21.39
C ALA A 641 16.77 -5.36 22.11
N ASP A 642 16.48 -5.63 23.38
CA ASP A 642 17.10 -6.70 24.18
C ASP A 642 16.43 -8.06 24.03
N GLY A 643 15.37 -8.17 23.20
CA GLY A 643 14.61 -9.40 22.95
C GLY A 643 13.43 -9.63 23.90
N CYS A 644 13.23 -8.76 24.91
CA CYS A 644 12.05 -8.82 25.76
C CYS A 644 10.78 -8.51 24.95
N LYS A 645 9.69 -9.24 25.24
CA LYS A 645 8.43 -9.13 24.49
C LYS A 645 7.31 -8.59 25.37
N ALA A 646 6.49 -7.74 24.79
CA ALA A 646 5.26 -7.24 25.40
C ALA A 646 4.06 -7.53 24.49
N ALA A 647 2.89 -7.75 25.08
CA ALA A 647 1.63 -7.92 24.39
C ALA A 647 0.75 -6.69 24.55
N VAL A 648 0.29 -6.12 23.45
CA VAL A 648 -0.79 -5.13 23.44
C VAL A 648 -2.10 -5.87 23.24
N LEU A 649 -3.07 -5.60 24.11
CA LEU A 649 -4.43 -6.13 24.03
C LEU A 649 -5.42 -5.01 23.76
N TRP A 650 -6.47 -5.33 23.04
CA TRP A 650 -7.60 -4.44 22.81
C TRP A 650 -8.92 -5.21 22.86
N ASN A 651 -9.79 -4.83 23.80
CA ASN A 651 -11.18 -5.25 23.85
C ASN A 651 -12.05 -4.26 23.06
N ASP A 652 -12.54 -4.68 21.90
CA ASP A 652 -13.40 -3.87 21.01
C ASP A 652 -14.91 -4.17 21.25
N THR A 653 -15.25 -4.69 22.43
CA THR A 653 -16.63 -5.00 22.84
C THR A 653 -17.12 -4.06 23.94
N ASP A 654 -18.41 -4.09 24.21
CA ASP A 654 -19.06 -3.29 25.25
C ASP A 654 -19.15 -4.03 26.60
N GLU A 655 -18.47 -5.18 26.76
CA GLU A 655 -18.45 -6.00 27.96
C GLU A 655 -17.01 -6.28 28.40
N ASP A 656 -16.83 -6.54 29.72
CA ASP A 656 -15.57 -7.03 30.26
C ASP A 656 -15.18 -8.36 29.59
N GLN A 657 -13.93 -8.46 29.17
CA GLN A 657 -13.42 -9.66 28.50
C GLN A 657 -12.32 -10.32 29.32
N PRO A 658 -12.34 -11.67 29.50
CA PRO A 658 -11.26 -12.36 30.17
C PRO A 658 -9.95 -12.28 29.36
N VAL A 659 -8.85 -12.04 30.08
CA VAL A 659 -7.50 -12.09 29.52
C VAL A 659 -6.99 -13.52 29.61
N SER A 660 -6.70 -14.12 28.44
CA SER A 660 -6.18 -15.48 28.34
C SER A 660 -5.04 -15.51 27.32
N LEU A 661 -3.81 -15.31 27.79
CA LEU A 661 -2.64 -15.24 26.93
C LEU A 661 -1.57 -16.22 27.39
N SER A 662 -0.86 -16.81 26.42
CA SER A 662 0.40 -17.52 26.68
C SER A 662 1.39 -17.31 25.55
N LEU A 663 2.66 -17.16 25.90
CA LEU A 663 3.78 -17.07 24.98
C LEU A 663 4.94 -17.85 25.63
N GLU A 664 5.51 -18.80 24.88
CA GLU A 664 6.64 -19.57 25.39
C GLU A 664 7.84 -18.67 25.72
N GLY A 665 8.37 -18.85 26.93
CA GLY A 665 9.52 -18.08 27.43
C GLY A 665 9.19 -16.66 27.94
N ALA A 666 7.97 -16.15 27.79
CA ALA A 666 7.58 -14.85 28.32
C ALA A 666 7.46 -14.88 29.87
N ARG A 667 7.97 -13.84 30.51
CA ARG A 667 7.94 -13.66 31.98
C ARG A 667 7.16 -12.41 32.35
N TRP A 668 5.98 -12.25 31.77
CA TRP A 668 5.14 -11.10 32.00
C TRP A 668 4.73 -11.00 33.47
N ASN A 669 5.05 -9.89 34.09
CA ASN A 669 4.85 -9.64 35.50
C ASN A 669 4.20 -8.28 35.79
N SER A 670 3.93 -7.48 34.76
CA SER A 670 3.36 -6.15 34.87
C SER A 670 2.42 -5.84 33.71
N TRP A 671 1.50 -4.93 33.96
CA TRP A 671 0.61 -4.39 32.94
C TRP A 671 0.37 -2.90 33.14
N ALA A 672 0.07 -2.21 32.05
CA ALA A 672 -0.31 -0.80 32.04
C ALA A 672 -1.39 -0.55 30.99
N SER A 673 -2.36 0.29 31.33
CA SER A 673 -3.38 0.83 30.43
C SER A 673 -3.29 2.36 30.39
N PRO A 674 -4.02 3.05 29.52
CA PRO A 674 -4.12 4.51 29.58
C PRO A 674 -4.59 5.06 30.94
N GLU A 675 -5.35 4.30 31.70
CA GLU A 675 -6.02 4.75 32.92
C GLU A 675 -5.36 4.22 34.22
N GLU A 676 -4.74 3.05 34.17
CA GLU A 676 -4.21 2.37 35.37
C GLU A 676 -3.06 1.41 35.05
N GLU A 677 -2.29 1.03 36.04
CA GLU A 677 -1.22 0.06 35.96
C GLU A 677 -1.21 -0.91 37.13
N GLY A 678 -0.56 -2.07 36.99
CA GLY A 678 -0.51 -3.07 38.04
C GLY A 678 0.52 -4.16 37.81
N SER A 679 0.63 -5.10 38.75
CA SER A 679 1.52 -6.25 38.69
C SER A 679 0.75 -7.52 38.32
N GLY A 680 1.47 -8.49 37.68
CA GLY A 680 0.92 -9.73 37.20
C GLY A 680 0.21 -9.59 35.84
N ILE A 681 -0.62 -10.58 35.49
CA ILE A 681 -1.51 -10.54 34.35
C ILE A 681 -2.93 -10.25 34.87
N PRO A 682 -3.58 -9.18 34.38
CA PRO A 682 -4.94 -8.86 34.84
C PRO A 682 -5.94 -9.94 34.38
N ALA A 683 -6.96 -10.20 35.19
CA ALA A 683 -7.97 -11.20 34.85
C ALA A 683 -8.92 -10.74 33.73
N LEU A 684 -9.17 -9.45 33.64
CA LEU A 684 -10.15 -8.85 32.71
C LEU A 684 -9.57 -7.61 32.05
N ILE A 685 -10.05 -7.33 30.83
CA ILE A 685 -9.88 -6.07 30.14
C ILE A 685 -11.23 -5.39 29.97
N LYS A 686 -11.33 -4.12 30.41
CA LYS A 686 -12.55 -3.33 30.39
C LYS A 686 -13.13 -3.13 28.98
N PRO A 687 -14.45 -2.81 28.87
CA PRO A 687 -15.08 -2.47 27.60
C PRO A 687 -14.34 -1.34 26.89
N GLN A 688 -14.16 -1.47 25.57
CA GLN A 688 -13.44 -0.49 24.74
C GLN A 688 -12.05 -0.12 25.29
N GLY A 689 -11.45 -1.00 26.11
CA GLY A 689 -10.17 -0.80 26.76
C GLY A 689 -8.99 -1.36 25.95
N ALA A 690 -7.81 -0.80 26.22
CA ALA A 690 -6.55 -1.37 25.72
C ALA A 690 -5.51 -1.40 26.85
N MET A 691 -4.57 -2.35 26.77
CA MET A 691 -3.50 -2.47 27.74
C MET A 691 -2.23 -3.07 27.13
N LEU A 692 -1.12 -2.80 27.77
CA LEU A 692 0.18 -3.42 27.55
C LEU A 692 0.43 -4.41 28.69
N ILE A 693 0.81 -5.65 28.35
CA ILE A 693 1.33 -6.64 29.30
C ILE A 693 2.80 -6.85 28.97
N TYR A 694 3.66 -6.72 29.97
CA TYR A 694 5.11 -6.67 29.72
C TYR A 694 5.92 -7.28 30.84
N GLU A 695 7.19 -7.52 30.57
CA GLU A 695 8.22 -7.85 31.56
C GLU A 695 8.84 -6.54 32.04
N ALA A 696 8.68 -6.25 33.36
CA ALA A 696 9.14 -5.02 34.00
C ALA A 696 10.67 -4.97 34.15
#